data_4c4998f5e0feb9a0abf6f92f82ad0b91
#
_entry.id   4c4998f5e0feb9a0abf6f92f82ad0b91
#
_cell.length_a   1.000
_cell.length_b   1.000
_cell.length_c   1.000
_cell.angle_alpha   90.00
_cell.angle_beta   90.00
_cell.angle_gamma   90.00
#
_symmetry.space_group_name_H-M   'P 1'
#
loop_
_entity.id
_entity.type
_entity.pdbx_description
1 polymer ?
#
loop_
_entity_poly.entity_id
_entity_poly.type
_entity_poly.pdbx_seq_one_letter_code
_entity_poly.pdbx_strand_id
1 'polypeptide(L)'
;MVSRGKKAVFAASTLFIFILLIGAFEAILRAFYPTLRTPFVTEVSYDGIEWLQLNRSYLRKYFSSSDALVPEFKQALFRKTKLPLTYRILCIGESSMFGVPYQMTANIPGIVRKQLRHLHPDREIEVVNLGASAINTNVILDMSSELLALQPDLVLIYTGHNEFYGPDGVGASFLEKRLPFLTPLKYSVRDLSIAGLIRSWLSDAPGTHSPGLDMTLMKQVSQNNKIQLSSSDAERIFSRFESNLTSLVELFAKRNIPLVISDVTSNLTFPPFASASDDWESGKKNIVADAERSLSAGKYEPAIVELTKLMMTDSANARTHFLLGNAYEMRGDFDEARRHFVLARDYDLLKFRAPGKIDEIIRHVCVREKIPFISSDSLFQAASLRGISGNDLFWEHLHPTPKGYFIIARLFVDEIEKLHCLPATPTNPSLLPYQADSLSICWLDLAYGDVSIKNLTSKWPFQNYSVSPIVMGTADEELRNLVSDVYDRKIVWDLGCYQAAQYFWRKGMWRETITTYEALLEEYPYNFYTHYLLASVLSRLNMLDEAVRHYTASIASNPAYPYARLELALIKINRGEFDEAIGQLTKAAELSQSVDSPLFKANVFYGLATAYANKGDFEKAGNYIDLSLKAVPQYKDALILRGKIAGIRR
;
A
#
# COMPACT_ATOMS: atom_id res chain seq x y z
N MET A 1 -1.83 44.52 -51.34
CA MET A 1 -1.03 43.62 -50.43
C MET A 1 -1.38 43.94 -48.99
N VAL A 2 -1.89 42.99 -48.22
CA VAL A 2 -2.14 43.19 -46.79
C VAL A 2 -0.80 43.28 -46.06
N SER A 3 -0.59 44.36 -45.28
CA SER A 3 0.67 44.59 -44.58
C SER A 3 0.99 43.41 -43.60
N ARG A 4 2.29 43.12 -43.42
CA ARG A 4 2.74 42.04 -42.49
C ARG A 4 2.12 42.17 -41.10
N GLY A 5 1.94 43.40 -40.60
CA GLY A 5 1.30 43.67 -39.31
C GLY A 5 -0.17 43.26 -39.25
N LYS A 6 -0.97 43.53 -40.30
CA LYS A 6 -2.38 43.09 -40.34
C LYS A 6 -2.52 41.57 -40.42
N LYS A 7 -1.61 40.87 -41.09
CA LYS A 7 -1.59 39.40 -41.12
C LYS A 7 -1.24 38.80 -39.73
N ALA A 8 -0.30 39.41 -39.01
CA ALA A 8 0.07 38.98 -37.66
C ALA A 8 -1.07 39.21 -36.65
N VAL A 9 -1.74 40.37 -36.71
CA VAL A 9 -2.92 40.65 -35.86
C VAL A 9 -4.06 39.68 -36.18
N PHE A 10 -4.34 39.42 -37.45
CA PHE A 10 -5.37 38.46 -37.85
C PHE A 10 -5.05 37.04 -37.34
N ALA A 11 -3.80 36.58 -37.50
CA ALA A 11 -3.39 35.28 -37.00
C ALA A 11 -3.50 35.16 -35.46
N ALA A 12 -3.08 36.22 -34.76
CA ALA A 12 -3.19 36.27 -33.29
C ALA A 12 -4.65 36.28 -32.82
N SER A 13 -5.52 37.07 -33.49
CA SER A 13 -6.96 37.10 -33.18
C SER A 13 -7.65 35.77 -33.49
N THR A 14 -7.29 35.11 -34.59
CA THR A 14 -7.80 33.77 -34.93
C THR A 14 -7.38 32.72 -33.90
N LEU A 15 -6.11 32.74 -33.51
CA LEU A 15 -5.60 31.84 -32.45
C LEU A 15 -6.33 32.09 -31.12
N PHE A 16 -6.51 33.36 -30.74
CA PHE A 16 -7.22 33.74 -29.53
C PHE A 16 -8.68 33.25 -29.52
N ILE A 17 -9.40 33.45 -30.62
CA ILE A 17 -10.78 32.95 -30.77
C ILE A 17 -10.82 31.43 -30.70
N PHE A 18 -9.87 30.75 -31.34
CA PHE A 18 -9.78 29.29 -31.29
C PHE A 18 -9.54 28.76 -29.86
N ILE A 19 -8.65 29.41 -29.09
CA ILE A 19 -8.41 29.09 -27.67
C ILE A 19 -9.69 29.32 -26.85
N LEU A 20 -10.40 30.41 -27.06
CA LEU A 20 -11.68 30.70 -26.39
C LEU A 20 -12.75 29.64 -26.70
N LEU A 21 -12.86 29.20 -27.96
CA LEU A 21 -13.81 28.15 -28.35
C LEU A 21 -13.48 26.81 -27.71
N ILE A 22 -12.20 26.44 -27.69
CA ILE A 22 -11.75 25.23 -26.97
C ILE A 22 -12.06 25.34 -25.46
N GLY A 23 -11.79 26.50 -24.85
CA GLY A 23 -12.09 26.73 -23.45
C GLY A 23 -13.59 26.65 -23.13
N ALA A 24 -14.43 27.25 -24.00
CA ALA A 24 -15.88 27.16 -23.86
C ALA A 24 -16.38 25.70 -24.03
N PHE A 25 -15.86 24.98 -25.02
CA PHE A 25 -16.21 23.58 -25.22
C PHE A 25 -15.78 22.71 -24.04
N GLU A 26 -14.56 22.90 -23.52
CA GLU A 26 -14.09 22.22 -22.30
C GLU A 26 -15.00 22.52 -21.10
N ALA A 27 -15.41 23.79 -20.91
CA ALA A 27 -16.33 24.17 -19.84
C ALA A 27 -17.70 23.48 -19.96
N ILE A 28 -18.24 23.37 -21.18
CA ILE A 28 -19.47 22.63 -21.47
C ILE A 28 -19.29 21.14 -21.13
N LEU A 29 -18.21 20.52 -21.60
CA LEU A 29 -17.95 19.12 -21.30
C LEU A 29 -17.82 18.88 -19.79
N ARG A 30 -17.13 19.75 -19.04
CA ARG A 30 -17.03 19.66 -17.58
C ARG A 30 -18.39 19.74 -16.89
N ALA A 31 -19.27 20.59 -17.36
CA ALA A 31 -20.59 20.78 -16.75
C ALA A 31 -21.55 19.62 -17.02
N PHE A 32 -21.55 19.09 -18.26
CA PHE A 32 -22.52 18.08 -18.68
C PHE A 32 -22.00 16.65 -18.71
N TYR A 33 -20.65 16.45 -18.75
CA TYR A 33 -20.01 15.14 -18.84
C TYR A 33 -18.83 15.02 -17.85
N PRO A 34 -19.07 15.13 -16.54
CA PRO A 34 -18.01 15.09 -15.53
C PRO A 34 -17.24 13.77 -15.53
N THR A 35 -17.84 12.68 -16.02
CA THR A 35 -17.22 11.35 -16.14
C THR A 35 -16.08 11.26 -17.16
N LEU A 36 -15.94 12.26 -18.04
CA LEU A 36 -14.80 12.36 -18.97
C LEU A 36 -13.49 12.69 -18.28
N ARG A 37 -13.55 13.23 -17.06
CA ARG A 37 -12.37 13.45 -16.22
C ARG A 37 -12.21 12.29 -15.24
N THR A 38 -10.97 12.07 -14.85
CA THR A 38 -10.63 11.09 -13.82
C THR A 38 -10.14 11.85 -12.59
N PRO A 39 -11.02 12.25 -11.65
CA PRO A 39 -10.60 12.99 -10.47
C PRO A 39 -9.65 12.15 -9.61
N PHE A 40 -8.79 12.81 -8.83
CA PHE A 40 -7.83 12.15 -7.94
C PHE A 40 -8.53 11.39 -6.81
N VAL A 41 -9.58 12.00 -6.27
CA VAL A 41 -10.45 11.39 -5.26
C VAL A 41 -11.91 11.48 -5.71
N THR A 42 -12.73 10.53 -5.24
CA THR A 42 -14.20 10.56 -5.36
C THR A 42 -14.80 10.73 -3.96
N GLU A 43 -15.88 11.49 -3.87
CA GLU A 43 -16.62 11.64 -2.64
C GLU A 43 -17.64 10.52 -2.51
N VAL A 44 -17.68 9.88 -1.36
CA VAL A 44 -18.64 8.82 -1.02
C VAL A 44 -19.24 9.11 0.35
N SER A 45 -20.51 8.77 0.55
CA SER A 45 -21.20 8.96 1.82
C SER A 45 -21.59 7.62 2.41
N TYR A 46 -21.20 7.39 3.67
CA TYR A 46 -21.60 6.24 4.46
C TYR A 46 -22.17 6.74 5.80
N ASP A 47 -23.38 6.35 6.11
CA ASP A 47 -24.08 6.71 7.36
C ASP A 47 -24.10 8.23 7.66
N GLY A 48 -24.24 9.05 6.61
CA GLY A 48 -24.27 10.51 6.73
C GLY A 48 -22.90 11.17 6.94
N ILE A 49 -21.80 10.39 6.88
CA ILE A 49 -20.43 10.89 6.94
C ILE A 49 -19.86 10.93 5.53
N GLU A 50 -19.25 12.06 5.18
CA GLU A 50 -18.56 12.22 3.90
C GLU A 50 -17.11 11.72 3.97
N TRP A 51 -16.75 10.88 3.01
CA TRP A 51 -15.44 10.29 2.86
C TRP A 51 -14.85 10.64 1.50
N LEU A 52 -13.53 10.65 1.43
CA LEU A 52 -12.76 10.68 0.21
C LEU A 52 -12.21 9.28 -0.07
N GLN A 53 -12.41 8.82 -1.29
CA GLN A 53 -11.87 7.56 -1.79
C GLN A 53 -10.89 7.85 -2.92
N LEU A 54 -9.69 7.29 -2.88
CA LEU A 54 -8.73 7.40 -3.97
C LEU A 54 -9.29 6.76 -5.24
N ASN A 55 -9.22 7.50 -6.34
CA ASN A 55 -9.64 6.99 -7.64
C ASN A 55 -8.54 6.12 -8.24
N ARG A 56 -8.75 4.81 -8.24
CA ARG A 56 -7.80 3.82 -8.75
C ARG A 56 -7.40 4.05 -10.21
N SER A 57 -8.30 4.61 -11.01
CA SER A 57 -8.08 4.88 -12.43
C SER A 57 -7.35 6.19 -12.73
N TYR A 58 -7.04 7.02 -11.72
CA TYR A 58 -6.43 8.34 -11.92
C TYR A 58 -5.11 8.28 -12.69
N LEU A 59 -4.29 7.27 -12.45
CA LEU A 59 -2.98 7.12 -13.07
C LEU A 59 -3.04 6.82 -14.57
N ARG A 60 -4.20 6.46 -15.12
CA ARG A 60 -4.35 6.17 -16.57
C ARG A 60 -3.94 7.34 -17.45
N LYS A 61 -4.00 8.57 -16.97
CA LYS A 61 -3.58 9.75 -17.72
C LYS A 61 -2.07 9.79 -18.03
N TYR A 62 -1.26 9.07 -17.29
CA TYR A 62 0.21 9.03 -17.47
C TYR A 62 0.67 7.90 -18.38
N PHE A 63 -0.17 6.91 -18.64
CA PHE A 63 0.12 5.74 -19.45
C PHE A 63 -0.67 5.75 -20.74
N SER A 64 -0.19 5.08 -21.80
CA SER A 64 -0.92 4.99 -23.05
C SER A 64 -2.12 4.05 -22.91
N SER A 65 -3.21 4.32 -23.67
CA SER A 65 -4.47 3.55 -23.59
C SER A 65 -4.34 2.07 -23.99
N SER A 66 -3.26 1.70 -24.69
CA SER A 66 -2.95 0.32 -25.06
C SER A 66 -2.33 -0.51 -23.93
N ASP A 67 -2.04 0.12 -22.79
CA ASP A 67 -1.36 -0.55 -21.69
C ASP A 67 -2.37 -1.35 -20.86
N ALA A 68 -2.49 -2.64 -21.13
CA ALA A 68 -3.34 -3.57 -20.39
C ALA A 68 -3.03 -3.65 -18.88
N LEU A 69 -1.90 -3.07 -18.46
CA LEU A 69 -1.37 -3.12 -17.10
C LEU A 69 -1.11 -1.71 -16.54
N VAL A 70 -2.07 -0.80 -16.72
CA VAL A 70 -1.95 0.54 -16.11
C VAL A 70 -1.92 0.39 -14.59
N PRO A 71 -0.92 0.98 -13.91
CA PRO A 71 -0.88 1.00 -12.45
C PRO A 71 -2.10 1.69 -11.85
N GLU A 72 -2.52 1.21 -10.69
CA GLU A 72 -3.64 1.77 -9.95
C GLU A 72 -3.17 2.11 -8.53
N PHE A 73 -3.83 3.10 -7.89
CA PHE A 73 -3.70 3.27 -6.45
C PHE A 73 -4.36 2.12 -5.70
N LYS A 74 -3.88 1.84 -4.50
CA LYS A 74 -4.65 1.01 -3.56
C LYS A 74 -5.93 1.74 -3.18
N GLN A 75 -6.93 0.95 -2.83
CA GLN A 75 -8.12 1.53 -2.23
C GLN A 75 -7.75 2.16 -0.89
N ALA A 76 -8.03 3.44 -0.73
CA ALA A 76 -7.89 4.15 0.54
C ALA A 76 -9.14 4.99 0.75
N LEU A 77 -9.67 4.91 1.96
CA LEU A 77 -10.84 5.64 2.41
C LEU A 77 -10.46 6.46 3.63
N PHE A 78 -10.67 7.77 3.59
CA PHE A 78 -10.37 8.67 4.70
C PHE A 78 -11.40 9.79 4.76
N ARG A 79 -11.57 10.41 5.93
CA ARG A 79 -12.60 11.44 6.11
C ARG A 79 -12.33 12.66 5.23
N LYS A 80 -13.39 13.20 4.57
CA LYS A 80 -13.31 14.45 3.82
C LYS A 80 -12.97 15.62 4.76
N THR A 81 -13.63 15.69 5.90
CA THR A 81 -13.34 16.66 6.95
C THR A 81 -12.59 15.96 8.09
N LYS A 82 -11.39 16.42 8.39
CA LYS A 82 -10.59 15.88 9.49
C LYS A 82 -11.31 16.12 10.82
N LEU A 83 -11.35 15.11 11.66
CA LEU A 83 -11.83 15.27 13.05
C LEU A 83 -10.79 16.04 13.88
N PRO A 84 -11.22 16.65 15.01
CA PRO A 84 -10.27 17.14 16.00
C PRO A 84 -9.30 16.01 16.40
N LEU A 85 -8.01 16.33 16.54
CA LEU A 85 -6.93 15.38 16.86
C LEU A 85 -6.58 14.36 15.75
N THR A 86 -7.13 14.48 14.54
CA THR A 86 -6.69 13.68 13.39
C THR A 86 -5.35 14.17 12.88
N TYR A 87 -4.42 13.22 12.72
CA TYR A 87 -3.11 13.44 12.10
C TYR A 87 -3.02 12.63 10.80
N ARG A 88 -2.96 13.33 9.67
CA ARG A 88 -2.97 12.71 8.34
C ARG A 88 -1.58 12.70 7.73
N ILE A 89 -1.09 11.50 7.43
CA ILE A 89 0.21 11.23 6.84
C ILE A 89 0.02 10.74 5.41
N LEU A 90 0.68 11.37 4.45
CA LEU A 90 0.73 10.88 3.08
C LEU A 90 2.02 10.11 2.85
N CYS A 91 1.91 8.87 2.37
CA CYS A 91 3.03 8.02 1.99
C CYS A 91 3.14 8.02 0.46
N ILE A 92 4.14 8.70 -0.08
CA ILE A 92 4.30 8.95 -1.51
C ILE A 92 5.51 8.19 -2.04
N GLY A 93 5.36 7.49 -3.17
CA GLY A 93 6.47 6.77 -3.79
C GLY A 93 6.03 5.79 -4.85
N GLU A 94 6.92 4.88 -5.15
CA GLU A 94 6.79 3.91 -6.23
C GLU A 94 6.27 2.55 -5.72
N SER A 95 6.59 1.45 -6.42
CA SER A 95 6.10 0.10 -6.09
C SER A 95 6.47 -0.35 -4.68
N SER A 96 7.62 0.04 -4.14
CA SER A 96 8.01 -0.28 -2.76
C SER A 96 7.18 0.51 -1.73
N MET A 97 6.84 1.78 -1.98
CA MET A 97 5.90 2.51 -1.12
C MET A 97 4.47 1.96 -1.30
N PHE A 98 4.07 1.63 -2.53
CA PHE A 98 2.82 0.90 -2.79
C PHE A 98 2.76 -0.40 -1.98
N GLY A 99 3.90 -1.08 -1.85
CA GLY A 99 4.06 -2.28 -1.02
C GLY A 99 3.99 -3.59 -1.80
N VAL A 100 4.46 -3.61 -3.07
CA VAL A 100 4.56 -4.87 -3.84
C VAL A 100 5.44 -5.88 -3.07
N PRO A 101 5.02 -7.14 -2.93
CA PRO A 101 3.87 -7.80 -3.55
C PRO A 101 2.57 -7.80 -2.71
N TYR A 102 2.55 -7.15 -1.56
CA TYR A 102 1.45 -7.22 -0.59
C TYR A 102 0.33 -6.23 -0.89
N GLN A 103 -0.87 -6.51 -0.35
CA GLN A 103 -2.02 -5.64 -0.56
C GLN A 103 -2.07 -4.47 0.44
N MET A 104 -2.17 -4.74 1.75
CA MET A 104 -2.57 -3.70 2.70
C MET A 104 -1.69 -3.60 3.95
N THR A 105 -1.31 -4.73 4.57
CA THR A 105 -0.76 -4.71 5.92
C THR A 105 0.76 -4.90 5.98
N ALA A 106 1.33 -5.73 5.10
CA ALA A 106 2.75 -6.07 5.08
C ALA A 106 3.57 -5.07 4.22
N ASN A 107 3.31 -3.78 4.35
CA ASN A 107 3.97 -2.71 3.58
C ASN A 107 4.28 -1.49 4.46
N ILE A 108 5.06 -0.53 3.93
CA ILE A 108 5.50 0.65 4.70
C ILE A 108 4.30 1.39 5.32
N PRO A 109 3.28 1.85 4.56
CA PRO A 109 2.17 2.62 5.13
C PRO A 109 1.35 1.84 6.17
N GLY A 110 1.09 0.55 5.95
CA GLY A 110 0.35 -0.30 6.88
C GLY A 110 1.08 -0.45 8.22
N ILE A 111 2.39 -0.73 8.16
CA ILE A 111 3.22 -0.88 9.36
C ILE A 111 3.39 0.45 10.09
N VAL A 112 3.63 1.57 9.38
CA VAL A 112 3.70 2.93 9.96
C VAL A 112 2.40 3.24 10.70
N ARG A 113 1.23 2.99 10.08
CA ARG A 113 -0.09 3.23 10.68
C ARG A 113 -0.26 2.42 11.98
N LYS A 114 0.05 1.13 11.95
CA LYS A 114 -0.07 0.26 13.13
C LYS A 114 0.83 0.73 14.27
N GLN A 115 2.08 1.05 13.97
CA GLN A 115 3.05 1.55 14.96
C GLN A 115 2.58 2.87 15.60
N LEU A 116 2.19 3.86 14.77
CA LEU A 116 1.77 5.16 15.27
C LEU A 116 0.46 5.12 16.04
N ARG A 117 -0.51 4.30 15.64
CA ARG A 117 -1.74 4.09 16.42
C ARG A 117 -1.45 3.45 17.78
N HIS A 118 -0.47 2.56 17.84
CA HIS A 118 -0.02 1.98 19.10
C HIS A 118 0.69 3.02 20.00
N LEU A 119 1.55 3.86 19.41
CA LEU A 119 2.29 4.90 20.14
C LEU A 119 1.39 6.05 20.59
N HIS A 120 0.35 6.39 19.82
CA HIS A 120 -0.55 7.54 20.04
C HIS A 120 -2.02 7.12 20.06
N PRO A 121 -2.45 6.32 21.05
CA PRO A 121 -3.82 5.77 21.11
C PRO A 121 -4.90 6.83 21.34
N ASP A 122 -4.52 8.05 21.75
CA ASP A 122 -5.37 9.22 21.96
C ASP A 122 -5.57 10.05 20.65
N ARG A 123 -4.95 9.63 19.55
CA ARG A 123 -4.99 10.31 18.26
C ARG A 123 -5.69 9.47 17.19
N GLU A 124 -6.36 10.16 16.29
CA GLU A 124 -6.83 9.55 15.04
C GLU A 124 -5.70 9.61 14.01
N ILE A 125 -5.02 8.50 13.79
CA ILE A 125 -3.91 8.42 12.81
C ILE A 125 -4.44 7.90 11.48
N GLU A 126 -4.45 8.76 10.46
CA GLU A 126 -4.75 8.44 9.08
C GLU A 126 -3.46 8.35 8.26
N VAL A 127 -3.14 7.18 7.75
CA VAL A 127 -1.99 6.99 6.85
C VAL A 127 -2.51 6.61 5.46
N VAL A 128 -2.34 7.51 4.51
CA VAL A 128 -2.84 7.36 3.13
C VAL A 128 -1.71 6.86 2.24
N ASN A 129 -1.87 5.65 1.70
CA ASN A 129 -0.92 5.07 0.76
C ASN A 129 -1.14 5.64 -0.65
N LEU A 130 -0.24 6.50 -1.09
CA LEU A 130 -0.19 7.13 -2.42
C LEU A 130 0.96 6.58 -3.27
N GLY A 131 1.52 5.44 -2.86
CA GLY A 131 2.46 4.68 -3.69
C GLY A 131 1.75 4.08 -4.90
N ALA A 132 2.47 3.96 -6.01
CA ALA A 132 2.00 3.27 -7.20
C ALA A 132 3.15 2.67 -8.00
N SER A 133 2.92 1.51 -8.63
CA SER A 133 3.94 0.88 -9.46
C SER A 133 4.25 1.71 -10.71
N ALA A 134 5.50 1.67 -11.15
CA ALA A 134 5.97 2.27 -12.40
C ALA A 134 5.77 3.80 -12.54
N ILE A 135 5.37 4.53 -11.50
CA ILE A 135 5.42 5.99 -11.48
C ILE A 135 6.82 6.47 -11.09
N ASN A 136 7.11 7.74 -11.34
CA ASN A 136 8.36 8.41 -10.99
C ASN A 136 8.07 9.84 -10.50
N THR A 137 9.12 10.62 -10.21
CA THR A 137 8.95 11.99 -9.70
C THR A 137 8.24 12.94 -10.66
N ASN A 138 8.20 12.69 -11.97
CA ASN A 138 7.38 13.48 -12.91
C ASN A 138 5.89 13.37 -12.55
N VAL A 139 5.43 12.15 -12.29
CA VAL A 139 4.03 11.88 -11.91
C VAL A 139 3.74 12.44 -10.52
N ILE A 140 4.64 12.24 -9.56
CA ILE A 140 4.48 12.73 -8.19
C ILE A 140 4.38 14.26 -8.15
N LEU A 141 5.22 14.95 -8.92
CA LEU A 141 5.17 16.41 -9.01
C LEU A 141 3.89 16.93 -9.68
N ASP A 142 3.41 16.25 -10.75
CA ASP A 142 2.14 16.62 -11.39
C ASP A 142 0.93 16.45 -10.45
N MET A 143 0.95 15.42 -9.57
CA MET A 143 -0.09 15.19 -8.56
C MET A 143 -0.04 16.16 -7.37
N SER A 144 0.98 16.99 -7.26
CA SER A 144 1.30 17.71 -6.02
C SER A 144 0.18 18.66 -5.54
N SER A 145 -0.61 19.23 -6.45
CA SER A 145 -1.78 20.06 -6.11
C SER A 145 -2.88 19.24 -5.43
N GLU A 146 -3.14 18.03 -5.92
CA GLU A 146 -4.08 17.08 -5.35
C GLU A 146 -3.61 16.59 -3.98
N LEU A 147 -2.30 16.34 -3.83
CA LEU A 147 -1.71 15.95 -2.55
C LEU A 147 -1.93 17.01 -1.46
N LEU A 148 -1.76 18.28 -1.79
CA LEU A 148 -2.03 19.41 -0.89
C LEU A 148 -3.52 19.53 -0.52
N ALA A 149 -4.42 19.23 -1.46
CA ALA A 149 -5.86 19.27 -1.21
C ALA A 149 -6.32 18.23 -0.18
N LEU A 150 -5.54 17.17 0.05
CA LEU A 150 -5.80 16.17 1.09
C LEU A 150 -5.49 16.68 2.51
N GLN A 151 -4.94 17.88 2.68
CA GLN A 151 -4.61 18.49 3.97
C GLN A 151 -3.69 17.63 4.85
N PRO A 152 -2.51 17.22 4.35
CA PRO A 152 -1.58 16.43 5.15
C PRO A 152 -0.96 17.22 6.28
N ASP A 153 -0.66 16.53 7.38
CA ASP A 153 0.13 17.04 8.49
C ASP A 153 1.60 16.63 8.37
N LEU A 154 1.88 15.56 7.60
CA LEU A 154 3.22 15.03 7.33
C LEU A 154 3.22 14.30 5.99
N VAL A 155 4.37 14.32 5.30
CA VAL A 155 4.58 13.55 4.07
C VAL A 155 5.84 12.68 4.20
N LEU A 156 5.71 11.40 3.87
CA LEU A 156 6.80 10.43 3.78
C LEU A 156 7.08 10.12 2.32
N ILE A 157 8.34 10.22 1.89
CA ILE A 157 8.74 9.97 0.50
C ILE A 157 9.76 8.84 0.42
N TYR A 158 9.45 7.85 -0.43
CA TYR A 158 10.35 6.76 -0.81
C TYR A 158 10.25 6.53 -2.32
N THR A 159 11.15 7.13 -3.11
CA THR A 159 11.11 7.14 -4.59
C THR A 159 12.50 7.24 -5.19
N GLY A 160 12.70 6.69 -6.39
CA GLY A 160 13.96 6.77 -7.14
C GLY A 160 14.25 5.59 -8.07
N HIS A 161 13.56 4.44 -7.91
CA HIS A 161 13.81 3.26 -8.74
C HIS A 161 13.31 3.41 -10.18
N ASN A 162 12.18 4.11 -10.37
CA ASN A 162 11.50 4.19 -11.68
C ASN A 162 11.86 5.45 -12.49
N GLU A 163 12.85 6.22 -12.09
CA GLU A 163 13.21 7.47 -12.79
C GLU A 163 13.58 7.27 -14.24
N PHE A 164 14.19 6.12 -14.56
CA PHE A 164 14.58 5.78 -15.92
C PHE A 164 13.42 5.29 -16.77
N TYR A 165 12.52 4.46 -16.21
CA TYR A 165 11.48 3.76 -16.99
C TYR A 165 10.05 4.19 -16.64
N GLY A 166 9.86 5.07 -15.68
CA GLY A 166 8.57 5.71 -15.42
C GLY A 166 8.16 6.67 -16.55
N PRO A 167 6.96 7.26 -16.46
CA PRO A 167 6.45 8.19 -17.46
C PRO A 167 7.45 9.30 -17.79
N ASP A 168 7.68 9.51 -19.09
CA ASP A 168 8.64 10.48 -19.63
C ASP A 168 10.11 10.27 -19.20
N GLY A 169 10.46 9.05 -18.82
CA GLY A 169 11.83 8.61 -18.56
C GLY A 169 12.69 8.59 -19.82
N VAL A 170 13.33 7.45 -20.11
CA VAL A 170 14.14 7.26 -21.33
C VAL A 170 13.30 7.26 -22.59
N GLY A 171 12.02 6.88 -22.50
CA GLY A 171 11.04 6.91 -23.58
C GLY A 171 10.48 8.30 -23.93
N ALA A 172 10.94 9.37 -23.27
CA ALA A 172 10.51 10.73 -23.58
C ALA A 172 10.73 11.07 -25.06
N SER A 173 9.76 11.73 -25.69
CA SER A 173 9.87 12.16 -27.09
C SER A 173 11.03 13.14 -27.31
N PHE A 174 11.50 13.28 -28.55
CA PHE A 174 12.57 14.22 -28.90
C PHE A 174 12.22 15.65 -28.46
N LEU A 175 10.95 16.05 -28.57
CA LEU A 175 10.49 17.37 -28.17
C LEU A 175 10.56 17.56 -26.65
N GLU A 176 10.13 16.58 -25.88
CA GLU A 176 10.18 16.58 -24.42
C GLU A 176 11.63 16.58 -23.88
N LYS A 177 12.51 15.87 -24.57
CA LYS A 177 13.96 15.91 -24.23
C LYS A 177 14.58 17.29 -24.42
N ARG A 178 14.11 18.09 -25.40
CA ARG A 178 14.60 19.45 -25.66
C ARG A 178 13.86 20.55 -24.91
N LEU A 179 12.61 20.36 -24.60
CA LEU A 179 11.73 21.35 -23.99
C LEU A 179 11.01 20.74 -22.77
N PRO A 180 11.74 20.48 -21.67
CA PRO A 180 11.22 19.78 -20.50
C PRO A 180 10.02 20.49 -19.85
N PHE A 181 9.87 21.82 -20.03
CA PHE A 181 8.71 22.57 -19.56
C PHE A 181 7.40 22.20 -20.26
N LEU A 182 7.43 21.46 -21.35
CA LEU A 182 6.24 20.95 -22.02
C LEU A 182 5.63 19.72 -21.31
N THR A 183 6.36 19.04 -20.45
CA THR A 183 5.86 17.87 -19.70
C THR A 183 4.65 18.21 -18.82
N PRO A 184 4.67 19.26 -17.97
CA PRO A 184 3.48 19.68 -17.21
C PRO A 184 2.31 20.09 -18.12
N LEU A 185 2.59 20.77 -19.23
CA LEU A 185 1.54 21.15 -20.20
C LEU A 185 0.89 19.91 -20.83
N LYS A 186 1.66 18.89 -21.18
CA LYS A 186 1.17 17.60 -21.68
C LYS A 186 0.20 16.95 -20.69
N TYR A 187 0.56 16.89 -19.41
CA TYR A 187 -0.30 16.31 -18.39
C TYR A 187 -1.57 17.16 -18.17
N SER A 188 -1.44 18.49 -18.16
CA SER A 188 -2.60 19.39 -18.07
C SER A 188 -3.57 19.21 -19.25
N VAL A 189 -3.05 19.04 -20.48
CA VAL A 189 -3.88 18.75 -21.65
C VAL A 189 -4.57 17.39 -21.54
N ARG A 190 -3.88 16.37 -21.02
CA ARG A 190 -4.47 15.05 -20.78
C ARG A 190 -5.59 15.04 -19.73
N ASP A 191 -5.62 16.02 -18.85
CA ASP A 191 -6.67 16.22 -17.84
C ASP A 191 -7.93 16.93 -18.38
N LEU A 192 -7.89 17.44 -19.61
CA LEU A 192 -9.06 18.07 -20.23
C LEU A 192 -10.14 17.03 -20.52
N SER A 193 -11.42 17.43 -20.36
CA SER A 193 -12.57 16.61 -20.72
C SER A 193 -12.58 16.30 -22.22
N ILE A 194 -12.08 17.22 -23.06
CA ILE A 194 -11.87 16.99 -24.50
C ILE A 194 -10.94 15.80 -24.74
N ALA A 195 -9.84 15.72 -24.00
CA ALA A 195 -8.91 14.58 -24.11
C ALA A 195 -9.55 13.28 -23.61
N GLY A 196 -10.41 13.34 -22.60
CA GLY A 196 -11.23 12.23 -22.13
C GLY A 196 -12.20 11.74 -23.21
N LEU A 197 -12.88 12.67 -23.88
CA LEU A 197 -13.79 12.36 -25.00
C LEU A 197 -13.05 11.69 -26.17
N ILE A 198 -11.89 12.20 -26.54
CA ILE A 198 -11.06 11.60 -27.60
C ILE A 198 -10.62 10.19 -27.21
N ARG A 199 -10.20 9.99 -25.95
CA ARG A 199 -9.83 8.66 -25.46
C ARG A 199 -11.00 7.68 -25.51
N SER A 200 -12.21 8.08 -25.11
CA SER A 200 -13.38 7.21 -25.16
C SER A 200 -13.69 6.77 -26.59
N TRP A 201 -13.60 7.68 -27.57
CA TRP A 201 -13.79 7.33 -28.97
C TRP A 201 -12.73 6.39 -29.55
N LEU A 202 -11.48 6.57 -29.11
CA LEU A 202 -10.39 5.71 -29.55
C LEU A 202 -10.45 4.31 -28.89
N SER A 203 -10.96 4.21 -27.66
CA SER A 203 -11.11 2.91 -26.97
C SER A 203 -12.23 2.06 -27.57
N ASP A 204 -13.26 2.68 -28.17
CA ASP A 204 -14.38 1.99 -28.78
C ASP A 204 -14.11 1.60 -30.26
N ALA A 205 -12.94 1.95 -30.81
CA ALA A 205 -12.60 1.61 -32.19
C ALA A 205 -12.32 0.09 -32.32
N PRO A 206 -13.02 -0.62 -33.25
CA PRO A 206 -12.78 -2.04 -33.46
C PRO A 206 -11.35 -2.26 -33.98
N GLY A 207 -10.56 -3.03 -33.25
CA GLY A 207 -9.18 -3.38 -33.66
C GLY A 207 -8.09 -3.00 -32.67
N THR A 208 -8.36 -2.28 -31.59
CA THR A 208 -7.42 -2.06 -30.49
C THR A 208 -7.37 -3.29 -29.58
N HIS A 209 -7.00 -4.45 -30.13
CA HIS A 209 -6.70 -5.60 -29.30
C HIS A 209 -5.39 -5.33 -28.54
N SER A 210 -5.48 -5.37 -27.23
CA SER A 210 -4.34 -5.36 -26.33
C SER A 210 -3.32 -6.38 -26.77
N PRO A 211 -2.01 -6.05 -26.82
CA PRO A 211 -0.97 -7.06 -26.93
C PRO A 211 -1.22 -8.13 -25.87
N GLY A 212 -1.11 -9.40 -26.21
CA GLY A 212 -1.47 -10.51 -25.33
C GLY A 212 -0.89 -10.36 -23.94
N LEU A 213 -1.58 -10.96 -22.97
CA LEU A 213 -1.31 -11.02 -21.51
C LEU A 213 0.12 -11.44 -21.09
N ASP A 214 1.02 -11.71 -22.04
CA ASP A 214 2.39 -12.19 -21.82
C ASP A 214 3.46 -11.09 -21.69
N MET A 215 3.13 -9.81 -21.93
CA MET A 215 4.09 -8.72 -21.77
C MET A 215 3.97 -8.07 -20.39
N THR A 216 5.03 -8.17 -19.58
CA THR A 216 5.13 -7.39 -18.35
C THR A 216 5.33 -5.90 -18.68
N LEU A 217 4.86 -5.00 -17.81
CA LEU A 217 5.12 -3.56 -17.94
C LEU A 217 6.63 -3.27 -18.04
N MET A 218 7.47 -4.02 -17.32
CA MET A 218 8.93 -3.94 -17.39
C MET A 218 9.45 -4.22 -18.80
N LYS A 219 8.92 -5.22 -19.51
CA LYS A 219 9.32 -5.54 -20.89
C LYS A 219 8.93 -4.42 -21.84
N GLN A 220 7.75 -3.87 -21.68
CA GLN A 220 7.24 -2.80 -22.54
C GLN A 220 8.06 -1.51 -22.42
N VAL A 221 8.38 -1.08 -21.19
CA VAL A 221 9.11 0.18 -20.95
C VAL A 221 10.62 0.08 -21.22
N SER A 222 11.19 -1.12 -21.17
CA SER A 222 12.62 -1.34 -21.36
C SER A 222 13.02 -1.74 -22.79
N GLN A 223 12.07 -1.96 -23.71
CA GLN A 223 12.36 -2.40 -25.07
C GLN A 223 13.45 -1.51 -25.72
N ASN A 224 14.65 -2.08 -25.92
CA ASN A 224 15.82 -1.47 -26.53
C ASN A 224 16.44 -0.25 -25.80
N ASN A 225 16.07 0.03 -24.57
CA ASN A 225 16.57 1.18 -23.79
C ASN A 225 17.65 0.76 -22.78
N LYS A 226 18.75 0.19 -23.27
CA LYS A 226 19.96 -0.02 -22.46
C LYS A 226 20.64 1.32 -22.20
N ILE A 227 20.85 1.71 -20.94
CA ILE A 227 21.37 3.00 -20.53
C ILE A 227 22.72 2.84 -19.84
N GLN A 228 23.75 3.42 -20.41
CA GLN A 228 25.04 3.56 -19.74
C GLN A 228 24.96 4.72 -18.72
N LEU A 229 25.58 4.53 -17.56
CA LEU A 229 25.58 5.52 -16.47
C LEU A 229 26.18 6.85 -16.90
N SER A 230 27.18 6.85 -17.79
CA SER A 230 27.86 8.04 -18.34
C SER A 230 27.15 8.66 -19.56
N SER A 231 25.98 8.18 -19.93
CA SER A 231 25.25 8.69 -21.10
C SER A 231 24.55 10.02 -20.82
N SER A 232 24.36 10.83 -21.87
CA SER A 232 23.58 12.08 -21.79
C SER A 232 22.12 11.85 -21.36
N ASP A 233 21.55 10.70 -21.66
CA ASP A 233 20.22 10.35 -21.19
C ASP A 233 20.20 10.10 -19.67
N ALA A 234 21.23 9.46 -19.12
CA ALA A 234 21.35 9.28 -17.67
C ALA A 234 21.52 10.62 -16.95
N GLU A 235 22.41 11.48 -17.44
CA GLU A 235 22.62 12.84 -16.88
C GLU A 235 21.33 13.67 -16.90
N ARG A 236 20.58 13.62 -17.98
CA ARG A 236 19.28 14.29 -18.10
C ARG A 236 18.29 13.78 -17.05
N ILE A 237 18.24 12.47 -16.82
CA ILE A 237 17.34 11.87 -15.83
C ILE A 237 17.75 12.28 -14.42
N PHE A 238 19.04 12.25 -14.08
CA PHE A 238 19.53 12.70 -12.77
C PHE A 238 19.20 14.17 -12.51
N SER A 239 19.48 15.05 -13.48
CA SER A 239 19.18 16.49 -13.34
C SER A 239 17.68 16.74 -13.17
N ARG A 240 16.83 15.99 -13.88
CA ARG A 240 15.39 16.11 -13.75
C ARG A 240 14.89 15.57 -12.41
N PHE A 241 15.40 14.44 -11.95
CA PHE A 241 15.08 13.89 -10.63
C PHE A 241 15.40 14.90 -9.53
N GLU A 242 16.61 15.50 -9.55
CA GLU A 242 16.99 16.54 -8.59
C GLU A 242 16.03 17.73 -8.64
N SER A 243 15.73 18.23 -9.84
CA SER A 243 14.80 19.35 -10.03
C SER A 243 13.39 19.04 -9.50
N ASN A 244 12.86 17.86 -9.82
CA ASN A 244 11.54 17.44 -9.37
C ASN A 244 11.48 17.28 -7.84
N LEU A 245 12.48 16.62 -7.26
CA LEU A 245 12.55 16.43 -5.80
C LEU A 245 12.66 17.75 -5.08
N THR A 246 13.50 18.67 -5.58
CA THR A 246 13.61 20.03 -5.05
C THR A 246 12.28 20.78 -5.11
N SER A 247 11.59 20.71 -6.25
CA SER A 247 10.29 21.36 -6.42
C SER A 247 9.22 20.81 -5.47
N LEU A 248 9.22 19.50 -5.23
CA LEU A 248 8.32 18.86 -4.25
C LEU A 248 8.64 19.35 -2.82
N VAL A 249 9.91 19.37 -2.44
CA VAL A 249 10.33 19.87 -1.12
C VAL A 249 9.89 21.31 -0.91
N GLU A 250 10.19 22.19 -1.87
CA GLU A 250 9.77 23.60 -1.81
C GLU A 250 8.27 23.78 -1.71
N LEU A 251 7.49 22.95 -2.44
CA LEU A 251 6.04 23.04 -2.45
C LEU A 251 5.44 22.77 -1.06
N PHE A 252 5.89 21.72 -0.38
CA PHE A 252 5.42 21.36 0.95
C PHE A 252 5.98 22.32 2.02
N ALA A 253 7.25 22.74 1.89
CA ALA A 253 7.87 23.71 2.79
C ALA A 253 7.12 25.06 2.79
N LYS A 254 6.70 25.57 1.62
CA LYS A 254 5.89 26.79 1.49
C LYS A 254 4.54 26.72 2.22
N ARG A 255 4.08 25.52 2.56
CA ARG A 255 2.83 25.27 3.31
C ARG A 255 3.07 24.84 4.74
N ASN A 256 4.34 24.87 5.20
CA ASN A 256 4.77 24.40 6.52
C ASN A 256 4.38 22.93 6.79
N ILE A 257 4.34 22.10 5.76
CA ILE A 257 4.08 20.66 5.87
C ILE A 257 5.42 19.95 5.99
N PRO A 258 5.72 19.29 7.11
CA PRO A 258 6.96 18.55 7.29
C PRO A 258 7.06 17.36 6.34
N LEU A 259 8.29 17.06 5.95
CA LEU A 259 8.64 15.95 5.07
C LEU A 259 9.69 15.08 5.74
N VAL A 260 9.61 13.77 5.52
CA VAL A 260 10.69 12.81 5.78
C VAL A 260 10.99 12.06 4.50
N ILE A 261 12.22 12.07 4.06
CA ILE A 261 12.65 11.45 2.80
C ILE A 261 13.69 10.38 3.09
N SER A 262 13.53 9.22 2.47
CA SER A 262 14.49 8.12 2.52
C SER A 262 15.22 7.97 1.19
N ASP A 263 16.50 7.57 1.25
CA ASP A 263 17.14 6.93 0.12
C ASP A 263 16.44 5.60 -0.21
N VAL A 264 16.75 5.01 -1.37
CA VAL A 264 16.15 3.76 -1.80
C VAL A 264 17.18 2.63 -1.76
N THR A 265 16.73 1.45 -1.36
CA THR A 265 17.60 0.28 -1.27
C THR A 265 17.14 -0.85 -2.16
N SER A 266 18.05 -1.70 -2.60
CA SER A 266 17.79 -2.81 -3.50
C SER A 266 18.61 -4.04 -3.16
N ASN A 267 18.23 -5.19 -3.71
CA ASN A 267 18.95 -6.44 -3.57
C ASN A 267 20.28 -6.37 -4.32
N LEU A 268 21.37 -6.21 -3.61
CA LEU A 268 22.72 -6.14 -4.19
C LEU A 268 23.18 -7.50 -4.73
N THR A 269 22.73 -8.61 -4.13
CA THR A 269 23.06 -9.97 -4.57
C THR A 269 22.21 -10.45 -5.75
N PHE A 270 21.29 -9.63 -6.25
CA PHE A 270 20.54 -9.93 -7.46
C PHE A 270 21.40 -9.63 -8.71
N PRO A 271 21.48 -10.58 -9.67
CA PRO A 271 22.32 -10.39 -10.85
C PRO A 271 21.85 -9.21 -11.72
N PRO A 272 22.75 -8.55 -12.45
CA PRO A 272 22.37 -7.51 -13.39
C PRO A 272 21.49 -8.07 -14.51
N PHE A 273 20.49 -7.28 -14.92
CA PHE A 273 19.55 -7.64 -15.99
C PHE A 273 20.18 -7.59 -17.38
N ALA A 274 21.11 -6.66 -17.60
CA ALA A 274 21.83 -6.52 -18.86
C ALA A 274 23.24 -5.98 -18.62
N SER A 275 24.19 -6.48 -19.38
CA SER A 275 25.58 -6.05 -19.30
C SER A 275 26.17 -5.80 -20.70
N ALA A 276 27.18 -4.95 -20.78
CA ALA A 276 27.94 -4.72 -22.01
C ALA A 276 28.64 -6.00 -22.53
N SER A 277 28.85 -6.99 -21.66
CA SER A 277 29.39 -8.30 -22.05
C SER A 277 28.49 -9.09 -23.00
N ASP A 278 27.23 -8.75 -23.14
CA ASP A 278 26.31 -9.39 -24.07
C ASP A 278 26.79 -9.24 -25.52
N ASP A 279 27.48 -8.13 -25.81
CA ASP A 279 28.01 -7.78 -27.15
C ASP A 279 29.52 -8.09 -27.32
N TRP A 280 30.16 -8.71 -26.31
CA TRP A 280 31.58 -9.03 -26.37
C TRP A 280 31.92 -10.10 -27.38
N GLU A 281 33.17 -10.03 -27.86
CA GLU A 281 33.77 -11.11 -28.64
C GLU A 281 33.89 -12.40 -27.83
N SER A 282 33.98 -13.54 -28.55
CA SER A 282 33.99 -14.89 -27.94
C SER A 282 35.08 -15.07 -26.89
N GLY A 283 36.25 -14.43 -27.04
CA GLY A 283 37.35 -14.54 -26.07
C GLY A 283 37.00 -14.02 -24.69
N LYS A 284 36.40 -12.84 -24.59
CA LYS A 284 35.96 -12.26 -23.29
C LYS A 284 34.78 -13.04 -22.69
N LYS A 285 33.85 -13.53 -23.53
CA LYS A 285 32.74 -14.38 -23.07
C LYS A 285 33.24 -15.69 -22.46
N ASN A 286 34.31 -16.29 -23.01
CA ASN A 286 34.90 -17.50 -22.45
C ASN A 286 35.52 -17.26 -21.06
N ILE A 287 36.20 -16.12 -20.84
CA ILE A 287 36.73 -15.77 -19.51
C ILE A 287 35.60 -15.70 -18.47
N VAL A 288 34.48 -15.06 -18.78
CA VAL A 288 33.31 -15.00 -17.88
C VAL A 288 32.76 -16.40 -17.60
N ALA A 289 32.59 -17.23 -18.64
CA ALA A 289 32.08 -18.60 -18.48
C ALA A 289 33.04 -19.49 -17.66
N ASP A 290 34.34 -19.30 -17.80
CA ASP A 290 35.37 -20.01 -17.02
C ASP A 290 35.35 -19.56 -15.57
N ALA A 291 35.18 -18.25 -15.31
CA ALA A 291 35.01 -17.71 -13.97
C ALA A 291 33.73 -18.23 -13.29
N GLU A 292 32.62 -18.29 -14.00
CA GLU A 292 31.36 -18.86 -13.51
C GLU A 292 31.49 -20.35 -13.14
N ARG A 293 32.16 -21.13 -13.97
CA ARG A 293 32.46 -22.53 -13.67
C ARG A 293 33.37 -22.68 -12.44
N SER A 294 34.39 -21.82 -12.33
CA SER A 294 35.29 -21.81 -11.20
C SER A 294 34.55 -21.50 -9.88
N LEU A 295 33.70 -20.48 -9.89
CA LEU A 295 32.86 -20.12 -8.74
C LEU A 295 31.88 -21.23 -8.38
N SER A 296 31.21 -21.85 -9.36
CA SER A 296 30.33 -23.00 -9.12
C SER A 296 31.07 -24.21 -8.52
N ALA A 297 32.37 -24.34 -8.79
CA ALA A 297 33.25 -25.37 -8.20
C ALA A 297 33.90 -24.94 -6.86
N GLY A 298 33.52 -23.80 -6.29
CA GLY A 298 34.09 -23.26 -5.06
C GLY A 298 35.49 -22.66 -5.20
N LYS A 299 35.97 -22.43 -6.41
CA LYS A 299 37.33 -21.92 -6.72
C LYS A 299 37.28 -20.41 -6.99
N TYR A 300 37.27 -19.60 -5.91
CA TYR A 300 37.14 -18.15 -6.03
C TYR A 300 38.44 -17.42 -6.42
N GLU A 301 39.64 -17.88 -5.99
CA GLU A 301 40.90 -17.20 -6.31
C GLU A 301 41.22 -17.13 -7.82
N PRO A 302 41.15 -18.24 -8.61
CA PRO A 302 41.29 -18.16 -10.06
C PRO A 302 40.29 -17.22 -10.72
N ALA A 303 39.01 -17.22 -10.24
CA ALA A 303 38.00 -16.34 -10.78
C ALA A 303 38.33 -14.86 -10.52
N ILE A 304 38.78 -14.50 -9.31
CA ILE A 304 39.21 -13.14 -8.99
C ILE A 304 40.31 -12.67 -9.94
N VAL A 305 41.35 -13.49 -10.16
CA VAL A 305 42.48 -13.14 -11.02
C VAL A 305 42.02 -12.84 -12.46
N GLU A 306 41.23 -13.73 -13.04
CA GLU A 306 40.79 -13.57 -14.43
C GLU A 306 39.77 -12.43 -14.60
N LEU A 307 38.82 -12.28 -13.68
CA LEU A 307 37.86 -11.20 -13.72
C LEU A 307 38.51 -9.83 -13.47
N THR A 308 39.54 -9.75 -12.62
CA THR A 308 40.30 -8.51 -12.39
C THR A 308 41.03 -8.07 -13.66
N LYS A 309 41.65 -9.01 -14.40
CA LYS A 309 42.26 -8.71 -15.72
C LYS A 309 41.21 -8.19 -16.70
N LEU A 310 40.05 -8.82 -16.74
CA LEU A 310 38.94 -8.40 -17.61
C LEU A 310 38.45 -6.99 -17.26
N MET A 311 38.33 -6.67 -15.97
CA MET A 311 37.93 -5.35 -15.46
C MET A 311 38.92 -4.24 -15.91
N MET A 312 40.21 -4.52 -16.05
CA MET A 312 41.19 -3.55 -16.57
C MET A 312 40.91 -3.12 -18.02
N THR A 313 40.22 -3.95 -18.81
CA THR A 313 39.84 -3.64 -20.19
C THR A 313 38.43 -3.11 -20.34
N ASP A 314 37.58 -3.36 -19.38
CA ASP A 314 36.18 -2.89 -19.33
C ASP A 314 35.73 -2.75 -17.88
N SER A 315 36.08 -1.59 -17.29
CA SER A 315 35.83 -1.28 -15.88
C SER A 315 34.35 -0.98 -15.54
N ALA A 316 33.48 -0.84 -16.54
CA ALA A 316 32.06 -0.51 -16.35
C ALA A 316 31.15 -1.70 -16.69
N ASN A 317 31.64 -2.91 -16.54
CA ASN A 317 30.89 -4.12 -16.89
C ASN A 317 30.17 -4.71 -15.66
N ALA A 318 28.83 -4.64 -15.66
CA ALA A 318 28.00 -5.11 -14.57
C ALA A 318 28.19 -6.61 -14.25
N ARG A 319 28.31 -7.47 -15.27
CA ARG A 319 28.49 -8.92 -15.07
C ARG A 319 29.81 -9.26 -14.42
N THR A 320 30.91 -8.60 -14.87
CA THR A 320 32.25 -8.77 -14.29
C THR A 320 32.25 -8.38 -12.82
N HIS A 321 31.68 -7.22 -12.49
CA HIS A 321 31.55 -6.79 -11.09
C HIS A 321 30.68 -7.72 -10.25
N PHE A 322 29.57 -8.22 -10.77
CA PHE A 322 28.73 -9.17 -10.07
C PHE A 322 29.47 -10.47 -9.72
N LEU A 323 30.21 -11.02 -10.66
CA LEU A 323 31.02 -12.24 -10.44
C LEU A 323 32.18 -12.00 -9.47
N LEU A 324 32.83 -10.83 -9.52
CA LEU A 324 33.81 -10.44 -8.50
C LEU A 324 33.19 -10.32 -7.11
N GLY A 325 31.99 -9.73 -7.02
CA GLY A 325 31.23 -9.68 -5.77
C GLY A 325 31.01 -11.08 -5.19
N ASN A 326 30.53 -12.03 -6.00
CA ASN A 326 30.36 -13.42 -5.58
C ASN A 326 31.69 -14.08 -5.17
N ALA A 327 32.78 -13.84 -5.90
CA ALA A 327 34.09 -14.40 -5.59
C ALA A 327 34.63 -13.88 -4.24
N TYR A 328 34.53 -12.57 -4.00
CA TYR A 328 34.93 -11.96 -2.73
C TYR A 328 34.05 -12.40 -1.57
N GLU A 329 32.74 -12.54 -1.78
CA GLU A 329 31.83 -13.07 -0.76
C GLU A 329 32.20 -14.51 -0.37
N MET A 330 32.50 -15.37 -1.35
CA MET A 330 32.98 -16.74 -1.10
C MET A 330 34.32 -16.77 -0.38
N ARG A 331 35.18 -15.79 -0.60
CA ARG A 331 36.45 -15.63 0.12
C ARG A 331 36.25 -15.14 1.56
N GLY A 332 35.09 -14.57 1.88
CA GLY A 332 34.78 -13.94 3.17
C GLY A 332 35.19 -12.46 3.27
N ASP A 333 35.51 -11.84 2.16
CA ASP A 333 35.87 -10.41 2.05
C ASP A 333 34.62 -9.60 1.69
N PHE A 334 33.79 -9.37 2.70
CA PHE A 334 32.44 -8.82 2.52
C PHE A 334 32.43 -7.35 2.10
N ASP A 335 33.43 -6.57 2.47
CA ASP A 335 33.55 -5.17 2.08
C ASP A 335 33.83 -5.06 0.57
N GLU A 336 34.79 -5.82 0.04
CA GLU A 336 35.05 -5.88 -1.38
C GLU A 336 33.88 -6.49 -2.15
N ALA A 337 33.25 -7.54 -1.62
CA ALA A 337 32.05 -8.11 -2.21
C ALA A 337 30.95 -7.05 -2.36
N ARG A 338 30.65 -6.32 -1.28
CA ARG A 338 29.65 -5.24 -1.31
C ARG A 338 30.02 -4.15 -2.33
N ARG A 339 31.27 -3.71 -2.35
CA ARG A 339 31.74 -2.71 -3.31
C ARG A 339 31.49 -3.15 -4.75
N HIS A 340 31.80 -4.39 -5.08
CA HIS A 340 31.59 -4.95 -6.41
C HIS A 340 30.11 -5.15 -6.74
N PHE A 341 29.26 -5.55 -5.82
CA PHE A 341 27.81 -5.65 -6.02
C PHE A 341 27.16 -4.29 -6.26
N VAL A 342 27.60 -3.23 -5.56
CA VAL A 342 27.15 -1.84 -5.81
C VAL A 342 27.50 -1.42 -7.23
N LEU A 343 28.74 -1.68 -7.67
CA LEU A 343 29.15 -1.37 -9.05
C LEU A 343 28.39 -2.21 -10.10
N ALA A 344 28.08 -3.46 -9.78
CA ALA A 344 27.26 -4.32 -10.66
C ALA A 344 25.84 -3.76 -10.83
N ARG A 345 25.22 -3.24 -9.75
CA ARG A 345 23.93 -2.54 -9.80
C ARG A 345 24.04 -1.26 -10.64
N ASP A 346 25.05 -0.45 -10.39
CA ASP A 346 25.19 0.86 -11.01
C ASP A 346 25.50 0.77 -12.52
N TYR A 347 26.29 -0.23 -12.92
CA TYR A 347 26.61 -0.49 -14.33
C TYR A 347 25.61 -1.39 -15.05
N ASP A 348 24.56 -1.90 -14.38
CA ASP A 348 23.48 -2.61 -15.05
C ASP A 348 22.86 -1.70 -16.12
N LEU A 349 22.81 -2.19 -17.37
CA LEU A 349 22.30 -1.41 -18.49
C LEU A 349 20.78 -1.26 -18.47
N LEU A 350 20.06 -2.14 -17.74
CA LEU A 350 18.65 -1.99 -17.47
C LEU A 350 18.46 -1.46 -16.04
N LYS A 351 18.22 -0.16 -15.92
CA LYS A 351 18.13 0.59 -14.66
C LYS A 351 16.83 0.34 -13.90
N PHE A 352 16.47 -0.92 -13.69
CA PHE A 352 15.32 -1.26 -12.83
C PHE A 352 15.61 -1.04 -11.34
N ARG A 353 16.88 -1.08 -10.94
CA ARG A 353 17.35 -0.64 -9.63
C ARG A 353 17.93 0.76 -9.75
N ALA A 354 17.63 1.63 -8.79
CA ALA A 354 18.23 2.96 -8.74
C ALA A 354 19.75 2.85 -8.61
N PRO A 355 20.54 3.53 -9.50
CA PRO A 355 21.97 3.69 -9.29
C PRO A 355 22.26 4.53 -8.05
N GLY A 356 23.41 4.37 -7.41
CA GLY A 356 23.81 5.11 -6.21
C GLY A 356 23.78 6.63 -6.37
N LYS A 357 23.87 7.13 -7.60
CA LYS A 357 23.70 8.56 -7.92
C LYS A 357 22.33 9.12 -7.51
N ILE A 358 21.28 8.31 -7.57
CA ILE A 358 19.93 8.70 -7.07
C ILE A 358 19.98 8.96 -5.56
N ASP A 359 20.61 8.08 -4.79
CA ASP A 359 20.74 8.22 -3.34
C ASP A 359 21.60 9.44 -2.95
N GLU A 360 22.66 9.71 -3.73
CA GLU A 360 23.47 10.92 -3.58
C GLU A 360 22.63 12.20 -3.79
N ILE A 361 21.78 12.22 -4.81
CA ILE A 361 20.88 13.34 -5.11
C ILE A 361 19.88 13.54 -3.98
N ILE A 362 19.23 12.47 -3.51
CA ILE A 362 18.28 12.54 -2.38
C ILE A 362 18.96 13.17 -1.17
N ARG A 363 20.13 12.65 -0.79
CA ARG A 363 20.91 13.16 0.34
C ARG A 363 21.30 14.63 0.15
N HIS A 364 21.77 14.99 -1.04
CA HIS A 364 22.16 16.36 -1.36
C HIS A 364 20.98 17.32 -1.23
N VAL A 365 19.82 16.99 -1.80
CA VAL A 365 18.60 17.80 -1.69
C VAL A 365 18.16 17.93 -0.23
N CYS A 366 18.12 16.84 0.53
CA CYS A 366 17.72 16.85 1.93
C CYS A 366 18.66 17.75 2.79
N VAL A 367 19.96 17.65 2.59
CA VAL A 367 20.95 18.50 3.31
C VAL A 367 20.78 19.98 2.93
N ARG A 368 20.67 20.28 1.63
CA ARG A 368 20.50 21.65 1.13
C ARG A 368 19.23 22.30 1.64
N GLU A 369 18.13 21.60 1.60
CA GLU A 369 16.80 22.09 1.99
C GLU A 369 16.48 21.86 3.48
N LYS A 370 17.42 21.28 4.25
CA LYS A 370 17.28 20.96 5.69
C LYS A 370 16.08 20.07 6.00
N ILE A 371 15.84 19.09 5.14
CA ILE A 371 14.78 18.08 5.32
C ILE A 371 15.35 16.87 6.06
N PRO A 372 14.62 16.29 7.03
CA PRO A 372 14.97 15.03 7.64
C PRO A 372 15.21 13.94 6.59
N PHE A 373 16.40 13.37 6.62
CA PHE A 373 16.83 12.29 5.75
C PHE A 373 17.05 11.02 6.55
N ILE A 374 16.50 9.91 6.08
CA ILE A 374 16.74 8.59 6.64
C ILE A 374 17.44 7.69 5.61
N SER A 375 18.39 6.87 6.06
CA SER A 375 19.12 5.97 5.17
C SER A 375 18.64 4.53 5.33
N SER A 376 17.75 4.13 4.43
CA SER A 376 17.29 2.74 4.31
C SER A 376 18.44 1.82 3.90
N ASP A 377 19.33 2.26 2.98
CA ASP A 377 20.47 1.46 2.53
C ASP A 377 21.42 1.11 3.68
N SER A 378 21.76 2.10 4.52
CA SER A 378 22.62 1.86 5.69
C SER A 378 22.03 0.87 6.69
N LEU A 379 20.70 0.95 6.94
CA LEU A 379 20.06 0.03 7.89
C LEU A 379 19.87 -1.36 7.30
N PHE A 380 19.58 -1.47 6.00
CA PHE A 380 19.55 -2.77 5.33
C PHE A 380 20.92 -3.43 5.36
N GLN A 381 21.99 -2.67 5.14
CA GLN A 381 23.35 -3.17 5.31
C GLN A 381 23.57 -3.70 6.74
N ALA A 382 23.18 -2.94 7.76
CA ALA A 382 23.35 -3.35 9.16
C ALA A 382 22.48 -4.56 9.55
N ALA A 383 21.29 -4.71 8.97
CA ALA A 383 20.35 -5.80 9.24
C ALA A 383 20.57 -7.06 8.40
N SER A 384 21.37 -6.95 7.34
CA SER A 384 21.68 -8.06 6.43
C SER A 384 22.79 -8.95 6.95
N LEU A 385 22.71 -10.22 6.64
CA LEU A 385 23.78 -11.15 6.88
C LEU A 385 25.05 -10.69 6.11
N ARG A 386 26.18 -10.57 6.79
CA ARG A 386 27.46 -10.14 6.19
C ARG A 386 27.50 -8.68 5.69
N GLY A 387 26.54 -7.83 6.07
CA GLY A 387 26.51 -6.43 5.64
C GLY A 387 26.23 -6.20 4.16
N ILE A 388 25.63 -7.17 3.48
CA ILE A 388 25.26 -7.10 2.06
C ILE A 388 23.75 -7.30 1.94
N SER A 389 23.03 -6.27 1.48
CA SER A 389 21.58 -6.35 1.28
C SER A 389 21.24 -7.40 0.22
N GLY A 390 20.51 -8.43 0.60
CA GLY A 390 20.27 -9.61 -0.23
C GLY A 390 18.87 -10.21 -0.09
N ASN A 391 18.77 -11.51 -0.46
CA ASN A 391 17.51 -12.25 -0.49
C ASN A 391 16.86 -12.48 0.90
N ASP A 392 17.56 -12.19 1.97
CA ASP A 392 17.02 -12.19 3.35
C ASP A 392 16.06 -11.02 3.61
N LEU A 393 16.23 -9.91 2.87
CA LEU A 393 15.41 -8.70 3.00
C LEU A 393 14.63 -8.36 1.72
N PHE A 394 14.92 -9.00 0.59
CA PHE A 394 14.26 -8.79 -0.70
C PHE A 394 13.74 -10.09 -1.31
N TRP A 395 12.61 -9.98 -2.02
CA TRP A 395 12.08 -11.09 -2.82
C TRP A 395 12.83 -11.31 -4.16
N GLU A 396 13.17 -10.21 -4.78
CA GLU A 396 13.86 -10.16 -6.07
C GLU A 396 14.76 -8.92 -6.10
N HIS A 397 14.84 -8.19 -7.20
CA HIS A 397 15.80 -7.10 -7.37
C HIS A 397 15.60 -5.90 -6.45
N LEU A 398 14.35 -5.58 -6.01
CA LEU A 398 14.07 -4.37 -5.21
C LEU A 398 12.86 -4.42 -4.27
N HIS A 399 11.95 -5.39 -4.38
CA HIS A 399 10.77 -5.42 -3.51
C HIS A 399 11.10 -6.13 -2.19
N PRO A 400 10.95 -5.43 -1.05
CA PRO A 400 11.29 -6.00 0.26
C PRO A 400 10.39 -7.17 0.66
N THR A 401 10.97 -8.08 1.45
CA THR A 401 10.22 -9.04 2.26
C THR A 401 9.42 -8.31 3.35
N PRO A 402 8.48 -8.96 4.08
CA PRO A 402 7.80 -8.30 5.21
C PRO A 402 8.79 -7.74 6.25
N LYS A 403 9.92 -8.44 6.48
CA LYS A 403 10.99 -7.96 7.37
C LYS A 403 11.67 -6.72 6.80
N GLY A 404 11.95 -6.69 5.49
CA GLY A 404 12.50 -5.50 4.83
C GLY A 404 11.56 -4.30 4.93
N TYR A 405 10.27 -4.48 4.67
CA TYR A 405 9.27 -3.42 4.84
C TYR A 405 9.17 -2.91 6.28
N PHE A 406 9.25 -3.81 7.26
CA PHE A 406 9.28 -3.42 8.67
C PHE A 406 10.47 -2.53 9.00
N ILE A 407 11.67 -2.84 8.48
CA ILE A 407 12.87 -2.04 8.70
C ILE A 407 12.69 -0.61 8.18
N ILE A 408 12.18 -0.44 6.95
CA ILE A 408 11.94 0.89 6.36
C ILE A 408 10.85 1.63 7.14
N ALA A 409 9.75 0.97 7.44
CA ALA A 409 8.64 1.57 8.18
C ALA A 409 9.08 2.05 9.57
N ARG A 410 9.91 1.26 10.26
CA ARG A 410 10.44 1.62 11.56
C ARG A 410 11.30 2.87 11.50
N LEU A 411 12.16 3.00 10.48
CA LEU A 411 12.95 4.22 10.28
C LEU A 411 12.07 5.46 10.16
N PHE A 412 10.99 5.36 9.38
CA PHE A 412 10.05 6.47 9.27
C PHE A 412 9.41 6.79 10.62
N VAL A 413 8.97 5.78 11.37
CA VAL A 413 8.36 5.99 12.69
C VAL A 413 9.37 6.60 13.68
N ASP A 414 10.59 6.08 13.75
CA ASP A 414 11.65 6.61 14.61
C ASP A 414 11.94 8.10 14.29
N GLU A 415 11.89 8.49 13.00
CA GLU A 415 12.12 9.88 12.62
C GLU A 415 10.90 10.78 12.90
N ILE A 416 9.67 10.28 12.72
CA ILE A 416 8.45 11.00 13.10
C ILE A 416 8.44 11.32 14.60
N GLU A 417 8.83 10.37 15.44
CA GLU A 417 8.93 10.58 16.89
C GLU A 417 9.99 11.64 17.26
N LYS A 418 11.16 11.63 16.58
CA LYS A 418 12.21 12.64 16.77
C LYS A 418 11.78 14.05 16.36
N LEU A 419 10.95 14.16 15.34
CA LEU A 419 10.41 15.46 14.88
C LEU A 419 9.39 16.06 15.85
N HIS A 420 8.92 15.31 16.83
CA HIS A 420 7.89 15.73 17.78
C HIS A 420 6.65 16.36 17.11
N CYS A 421 6.33 15.88 15.91
CA CYS A 421 5.14 16.32 15.17
C CYS A 421 3.84 15.83 15.83
N LEU A 422 3.94 14.74 16.60
CA LEU A 422 2.87 14.20 17.44
C LEU A 422 3.20 14.49 18.90
N PRO A 423 2.22 14.94 19.71
CA PRO A 423 2.44 15.14 21.14
C PRO A 423 2.82 13.84 21.84
N ALA A 424 3.72 13.91 22.80
CA ALA A 424 4.07 12.76 23.63
C ALA A 424 2.84 12.22 24.36
N THR A 425 2.71 10.90 24.40
CA THR A 425 1.64 10.24 25.16
C THR A 425 2.05 10.03 26.62
N PRO A 426 1.10 10.08 27.58
CA PRO A 426 1.43 9.85 28.99
C PRO A 426 2.00 8.45 29.27
N THR A 427 1.65 7.46 28.45
CA THR A 427 2.02 6.05 28.63
C THR A 427 3.36 5.68 28.02
N ASN A 428 3.90 6.50 27.10
CA ASN A 428 5.15 6.29 26.35
C ASN A 428 5.39 4.81 25.97
N PRO A 429 4.48 4.17 25.20
CA PRO A 429 4.61 2.77 24.85
C PRO A 429 5.83 2.52 23.95
N SER A 430 6.41 1.34 24.03
CA SER A 430 7.50 0.94 23.14
C SER A 430 6.98 0.54 21.77
N LEU A 431 7.83 0.65 20.75
CA LEU A 431 7.54 0.18 19.39
C LEU A 431 7.17 -1.32 19.38
N LEU A 432 6.20 -1.67 18.56
CA LEU A 432 5.83 -3.07 18.33
C LEU A 432 6.99 -3.82 17.65
N PRO A 433 7.29 -5.05 18.08
CA PRO A 433 8.32 -5.88 17.46
C PRO A 433 7.90 -6.38 16.07
N TYR A 434 8.86 -6.86 15.27
CA TYR A 434 8.56 -7.56 14.03
C TYR A 434 7.94 -8.94 14.32
N GLN A 435 6.62 -8.96 14.39
CA GLN A 435 5.79 -10.17 14.50
C GLN A 435 4.48 -9.91 13.75
N ALA A 436 4.01 -10.89 12.99
CA ALA A 436 2.82 -10.72 12.15
C ALA A 436 1.59 -10.30 12.98
N ASP A 437 1.40 -10.90 14.15
CA ASP A 437 0.27 -10.58 15.03
C ASP A 437 0.36 -9.16 15.60
N SER A 438 1.53 -8.79 16.14
CA SER A 438 1.72 -7.44 16.71
C SER A 438 1.49 -6.35 15.67
N LEU A 439 1.77 -6.64 14.40
CA LEU A 439 1.62 -5.72 13.26
C LEU A 439 0.30 -5.91 12.50
N SER A 440 -0.57 -6.83 12.94
CA SER A 440 -1.80 -7.20 12.24
C SER A 440 -1.58 -7.57 10.77
N ILE A 441 -0.46 -8.24 10.47
CA ILE A 441 -0.18 -8.75 9.12
C ILE A 441 -0.97 -10.04 8.94
N CYS A 442 -2.07 -9.97 8.19
CA CYS A 442 -2.95 -11.11 8.02
C CYS A 442 -2.40 -12.15 7.02
N TRP A 443 -2.84 -13.40 7.22
CA TRP A 443 -2.43 -14.52 6.38
C TRP A 443 -2.75 -14.27 4.89
N LEU A 444 -3.91 -13.70 4.57
CA LEU A 444 -4.32 -13.43 3.18
C LEU A 444 -3.36 -12.47 2.48
N ASP A 445 -2.85 -11.46 3.18
CA ASP A 445 -1.90 -10.49 2.62
C ASP A 445 -0.56 -11.16 2.28
N LEU A 446 -0.07 -12.05 3.16
CA LEU A 446 1.14 -12.84 2.91
C LEU A 446 0.94 -13.83 1.75
N ALA A 447 -0.21 -14.53 1.72
CA ALA A 447 -0.54 -15.49 0.68
C ALA A 447 -0.71 -14.83 -0.70
N TYR A 448 -1.34 -13.64 -0.73
CA TYR A 448 -1.40 -12.83 -1.93
C TYR A 448 0.02 -12.44 -2.41
N GLY A 449 0.89 -12.06 -1.48
CA GLY A 449 2.30 -11.77 -1.74
C GLY A 449 3.03 -12.95 -2.39
N ASP A 450 2.86 -14.16 -1.85
CA ASP A 450 3.46 -15.39 -2.41
C ASP A 450 3.00 -15.65 -3.85
N VAL A 451 1.71 -15.49 -4.16
CA VAL A 451 1.19 -15.65 -5.52
C VAL A 451 1.69 -14.54 -6.44
N SER A 452 1.67 -13.31 -5.97
CA SER A 452 2.10 -12.13 -6.73
C SER A 452 3.57 -12.21 -7.11
N ILE A 453 4.45 -12.54 -6.16
CA ILE A 453 5.89 -12.62 -6.41
C ILE A 453 6.24 -13.81 -7.33
N LYS A 454 5.58 -14.95 -7.16
CA LYS A 454 5.73 -16.10 -8.05
C LYS A 454 5.35 -15.74 -9.49
N ASN A 455 4.24 -15.05 -9.68
CA ASN A 455 3.80 -14.61 -11.00
C ASN A 455 4.73 -13.56 -11.61
N LEU A 456 5.27 -12.63 -10.82
CA LEU A 456 6.25 -11.66 -11.26
C LEU A 456 7.54 -12.35 -11.72
N THR A 457 8.08 -13.25 -10.89
CA THR A 457 9.37 -13.89 -11.14
C THR A 457 9.32 -15.01 -12.19
N SER A 458 8.12 -15.48 -12.56
CA SER A 458 7.93 -16.44 -13.66
C SER A 458 8.05 -15.83 -15.04
N LYS A 459 8.05 -14.48 -15.16
CA LYS A 459 8.05 -13.74 -16.42
C LYS A 459 9.37 -12.99 -16.63
N TRP A 460 9.60 -12.57 -17.89
CA TRP A 460 10.72 -11.67 -18.18
C TRP A 460 10.65 -10.39 -17.31
N PRO A 461 11.75 -9.89 -16.73
CA PRO A 461 13.15 -10.29 -16.92
C PRO A 461 13.66 -11.35 -15.92
N PHE A 462 12.82 -11.91 -15.07
CA PHE A 462 13.20 -12.80 -13.96
C PHE A 462 13.24 -14.29 -14.32
N GLN A 463 13.13 -14.66 -15.58
CA GLN A 463 13.04 -16.06 -16.03
C GLN A 463 14.04 -16.96 -15.29
N ASN A 464 13.50 -18.03 -14.67
CA ASN A 464 14.23 -19.00 -13.83
C ASN A 464 14.59 -18.51 -12.39
N TYR A 465 14.12 -17.35 -11.95
CA TYR A 465 14.31 -16.94 -10.57
C TYR A 465 13.23 -17.59 -9.68
N SER A 466 13.66 -18.39 -8.71
CA SER A 466 12.76 -19.12 -7.82
C SER A 466 12.72 -18.48 -6.43
N VAL A 467 11.54 -18.29 -5.90
CA VAL A 467 11.30 -17.80 -4.54
C VAL A 467 10.50 -18.84 -3.75
N SER A 468 10.85 -18.98 -2.47
CA SER A 468 10.10 -19.85 -1.57
C SER A 468 8.90 -19.08 -0.98
N PRO A 469 7.70 -19.68 -0.98
CA PRO A 469 6.52 -19.03 -0.40
C PRO A 469 6.62 -18.94 1.12
N ILE A 470 6.00 -17.90 1.73
CA ILE A 470 5.90 -17.76 3.19
C ILE A 470 4.81 -18.69 3.73
N VAL A 471 3.60 -18.63 3.18
CA VAL A 471 2.42 -19.30 3.73
C VAL A 471 1.70 -20.22 2.74
N MET A 472 1.85 -20.01 1.44
CA MET A 472 1.14 -20.80 0.42
C MET A 472 1.59 -22.26 0.36
N GLY A 473 2.77 -22.59 0.85
CA GLY A 473 3.27 -23.97 0.90
C GLY A 473 2.42 -24.90 1.78
N THR A 474 1.77 -24.36 2.81
CA THR A 474 0.92 -25.11 3.76
C THR A 474 -0.58 -24.91 3.55
N ALA A 475 -1.00 -24.08 2.57
CA ALA A 475 -2.40 -23.79 2.28
C ALA A 475 -3.12 -25.03 1.71
N ASP A 476 -4.34 -25.31 2.20
CA ASP A 476 -5.22 -26.30 1.58
C ASP A 476 -5.90 -25.76 0.29
N GLU A 477 -6.74 -26.57 -0.33
CA GLU A 477 -7.38 -26.20 -1.60
C GLU A 477 -8.34 -25.00 -1.44
N GLU A 478 -9.11 -24.94 -0.34
CA GLU A 478 -10.06 -23.85 -0.07
C GLU A 478 -9.32 -22.50 0.02
N LEU A 479 -8.23 -22.46 0.77
CA LEU A 479 -7.41 -21.24 0.90
C LEU A 479 -6.68 -20.88 -0.41
N ARG A 480 -6.17 -21.86 -1.16
CA ARG A 480 -5.53 -21.60 -2.46
C ARG A 480 -6.51 -20.99 -3.46
N ASN A 481 -7.73 -21.51 -3.52
CA ASN A 481 -8.78 -20.97 -4.39
C ASN A 481 -9.17 -19.54 -3.98
N LEU A 482 -9.33 -19.30 -2.67
CA LEU A 482 -9.62 -17.97 -2.15
C LEU A 482 -8.55 -16.94 -2.54
N VAL A 483 -7.27 -17.27 -2.37
CA VAL A 483 -6.18 -16.37 -2.74
C VAL A 483 -6.14 -16.11 -4.25
N SER A 484 -6.39 -17.16 -5.07
CA SER A 484 -6.48 -17.02 -6.53
C SER A 484 -7.60 -16.07 -6.93
N ASP A 485 -8.78 -16.18 -6.31
CA ASP A 485 -9.93 -15.33 -6.63
C ASP A 485 -9.69 -13.87 -6.24
N VAL A 486 -8.97 -13.62 -5.13
CA VAL A 486 -8.53 -12.26 -4.77
C VAL A 486 -7.48 -11.75 -5.75
N TYR A 487 -6.50 -12.58 -6.11
CA TYR A 487 -5.43 -12.20 -7.04
C TYR A 487 -5.98 -11.90 -8.45
N ASP A 488 -6.90 -12.71 -8.94
CA ASP A 488 -7.57 -12.54 -10.23
C ASP A 488 -8.65 -11.43 -10.22
N ARG A 489 -8.82 -10.73 -9.08
CA ARG A 489 -9.82 -9.65 -8.88
C ARG A 489 -11.27 -10.10 -9.05
N LYS A 490 -11.57 -11.40 -8.91
CA LYS A 490 -12.94 -11.91 -8.88
C LYS A 490 -13.67 -11.50 -7.60
N ILE A 491 -12.92 -11.41 -6.51
CA ILE A 491 -13.38 -10.82 -5.23
C ILE A 491 -12.40 -9.76 -4.75
N VAL A 492 -12.91 -8.77 -4.03
CA VAL A 492 -12.10 -7.70 -3.44
C VAL A 492 -11.40 -8.21 -2.17
N TRP A 493 -10.28 -7.56 -1.79
CA TRP A 493 -9.43 -8.00 -0.68
C TRP A 493 -10.18 -8.11 0.65
N ASP A 494 -11.04 -7.14 0.98
CA ASP A 494 -11.82 -7.12 2.22
C ASP A 494 -12.80 -8.31 2.29
N LEU A 495 -13.51 -8.62 1.21
CA LEU A 495 -14.35 -9.82 1.13
C LEU A 495 -13.50 -11.10 1.28
N GLY A 496 -12.33 -11.12 0.66
CA GLY A 496 -11.37 -12.22 0.84
C GLY A 496 -10.93 -12.39 2.30
N CYS A 497 -10.70 -11.30 3.03
CA CYS A 497 -10.42 -11.33 4.46
C CYS A 497 -11.58 -11.88 5.28
N TYR A 498 -12.83 -11.49 5.00
CA TYR A 498 -14.00 -12.09 5.68
C TYR A 498 -14.08 -13.59 5.45
N GLN A 499 -13.88 -14.05 4.22
CA GLN A 499 -13.92 -15.48 3.89
C GLN A 499 -12.76 -16.24 4.56
N ALA A 500 -11.55 -15.68 4.57
CA ALA A 500 -10.40 -16.25 5.28
C ALA A 500 -10.66 -16.35 6.78
N ALA A 501 -11.18 -15.27 7.41
CA ALA A 501 -11.50 -15.26 8.83
C ALA A 501 -12.58 -16.30 9.18
N GLN A 502 -13.61 -16.47 8.33
CA GLN A 502 -14.61 -17.52 8.51
C GLN A 502 -14.03 -18.94 8.37
N TYR A 503 -13.10 -19.13 7.45
CA TYR A 503 -12.34 -20.38 7.33
C TYR A 503 -11.56 -20.67 8.62
N PHE A 504 -10.76 -19.72 9.08
CA PHE A 504 -9.95 -19.86 10.28
C PHE A 504 -10.81 -20.09 11.54
N TRP A 505 -11.94 -19.37 11.65
CA TRP A 505 -12.92 -19.60 12.71
C TRP A 505 -13.44 -21.04 12.74
N ARG A 506 -13.87 -21.58 11.58
CA ARG A 506 -14.36 -22.97 11.48
C ARG A 506 -13.30 -24.01 11.84
N LYS A 507 -12.03 -23.70 11.60
CA LYS A 507 -10.89 -24.56 11.92
C LYS A 507 -10.37 -24.38 13.35
N GLY A 508 -10.92 -23.43 14.14
CA GLY A 508 -10.43 -23.12 15.48
C GLY A 508 -9.08 -22.38 15.50
N MET A 509 -8.70 -21.78 14.39
CA MET A 509 -7.47 -21.00 14.22
C MET A 509 -7.74 -19.55 14.68
N TRP A 510 -7.83 -19.38 16.00
CA TRP A 510 -8.29 -18.12 16.62
C TRP A 510 -7.35 -16.95 16.37
N ARG A 511 -6.06 -17.19 16.38
CA ARG A 511 -5.03 -16.19 16.14
C ARG A 511 -5.17 -15.59 14.74
N GLU A 512 -5.23 -16.42 13.71
CA GLU A 512 -5.40 -16.01 12.33
C GLU A 512 -6.74 -15.28 12.12
N THR A 513 -7.80 -15.72 12.81
CA THR A 513 -9.10 -15.07 12.78
C THR A 513 -9.01 -13.64 13.33
N ILE A 514 -8.43 -13.46 14.52
CA ILE A 514 -8.26 -12.15 15.17
C ILE A 514 -7.41 -11.24 14.29
N THR A 515 -6.21 -11.70 13.88
CA THR A 515 -5.28 -10.91 13.06
C THR A 515 -5.92 -10.47 11.73
N THR A 516 -6.79 -11.33 11.15
CA THR A 516 -7.49 -10.97 9.91
C THR A 516 -8.53 -9.89 10.13
N TYR A 517 -9.32 -9.94 11.22
CA TYR A 517 -10.26 -8.86 11.54
C TYR A 517 -9.55 -7.57 11.96
N GLU A 518 -8.45 -7.65 12.69
CA GLU A 518 -7.62 -6.49 13.01
C GLU A 518 -7.06 -5.83 11.75
N ALA A 519 -6.57 -6.63 10.78
CA ALA A 519 -6.11 -6.12 9.50
C ALA A 519 -7.19 -5.34 8.74
N LEU A 520 -8.44 -5.85 8.77
CA LEU A 520 -9.58 -5.12 8.21
C LEU A 520 -9.84 -3.81 8.94
N LEU A 521 -9.74 -3.79 10.27
CA LEU A 521 -9.95 -2.56 11.07
C LEU A 521 -8.80 -1.56 10.94
N GLU A 522 -7.59 -1.99 10.58
CA GLU A 522 -6.51 -1.06 10.22
C GLU A 522 -6.85 -0.26 8.96
N GLU A 523 -7.53 -0.86 7.98
CA GLU A 523 -7.97 -0.18 6.76
C GLU A 523 -9.32 0.54 6.92
N TYR A 524 -10.24 -0.08 7.68
CA TYR A 524 -11.62 0.39 7.84
C TYR A 524 -11.99 0.52 9.33
N PRO A 525 -11.39 1.48 10.07
CA PRO A 525 -11.51 1.58 11.53
C PRO A 525 -12.95 1.88 12.02
N TYR A 526 -13.84 2.26 11.11
CA TYR A 526 -15.25 2.54 11.42
C TYR A 526 -16.20 1.44 10.93
N ASN A 527 -15.68 0.29 10.52
CA ASN A 527 -16.52 -0.83 10.06
C ASN A 527 -17.16 -1.52 11.26
N PHE A 528 -18.43 -1.16 11.53
CA PHE A 528 -19.18 -1.67 12.67
C PHE A 528 -19.30 -3.20 12.68
N TYR A 529 -19.43 -3.81 11.49
CA TYR A 529 -19.61 -5.26 11.37
C TYR A 529 -18.33 -6.02 11.70
N THR A 530 -17.18 -5.53 11.26
CA THR A 530 -15.87 -6.11 11.63
C THR A 530 -15.61 -5.98 13.13
N HIS A 531 -15.92 -4.82 13.73
CA HIS A 531 -15.86 -4.66 15.18
C HIS A 531 -16.74 -5.67 15.91
N TYR A 532 -17.99 -5.87 15.46
CA TYR A 532 -18.90 -6.88 16.03
C TYR A 532 -18.33 -8.29 15.93
N LEU A 533 -17.81 -8.68 14.75
CA LEU A 533 -17.24 -10.02 14.53
C LEU A 533 -16.01 -10.26 15.40
N LEU A 534 -15.08 -9.30 15.46
CA LEU A 534 -13.90 -9.39 16.31
C LEU A 534 -14.29 -9.50 17.79
N ALA A 535 -15.23 -8.67 18.24
CA ALA A 535 -15.75 -8.74 19.62
C ALA A 535 -16.35 -10.11 19.95
N SER A 536 -17.06 -10.71 18.99
CA SER A 536 -17.66 -12.05 19.16
C SER A 536 -16.59 -13.15 19.31
N VAL A 537 -15.49 -13.07 18.56
CA VAL A 537 -14.32 -13.95 18.71
C VAL A 537 -13.69 -13.77 20.10
N LEU A 538 -13.41 -12.54 20.48
CA LEU A 538 -12.77 -12.19 21.75
C LEU A 538 -13.63 -12.62 22.95
N SER A 539 -14.94 -12.39 22.88
CA SER A 539 -15.90 -12.83 23.90
C SER A 539 -15.86 -14.36 24.09
N ARG A 540 -15.83 -15.11 22.99
CA ARG A 540 -15.72 -16.59 23.02
C ARG A 540 -14.41 -17.08 23.64
N LEU A 541 -13.33 -16.33 23.49
CA LEU A 541 -12.01 -16.58 24.10
C LEU A 541 -11.91 -16.06 25.54
N ASN A 542 -13.00 -15.51 26.10
CA ASN A 542 -13.06 -14.90 27.41
C ASN A 542 -12.17 -13.65 27.57
N MET A 543 -11.81 -12.99 26.46
CA MET A 543 -11.10 -11.69 26.43
C MET A 543 -12.11 -10.55 26.52
N LEU A 544 -12.84 -10.49 27.67
CA LEU A 544 -14.07 -9.71 27.78
C LEU A 544 -13.84 -8.20 27.73
N ASP A 545 -12.70 -7.67 28.20
CA ASP A 545 -12.43 -6.23 28.15
C ASP A 545 -12.22 -5.74 26.74
N GLU A 546 -11.50 -6.52 25.94
CA GLU A 546 -11.31 -6.22 24.51
C GLU A 546 -12.61 -6.37 23.74
N ALA A 547 -13.40 -7.41 24.03
CA ALA A 547 -14.73 -7.59 23.44
C ALA A 547 -15.65 -6.38 23.71
N VAL A 548 -15.66 -5.87 24.95
CA VAL A 548 -16.43 -4.67 25.33
C VAL A 548 -16.00 -3.46 24.51
N ARG A 549 -14.68 -3.24 24.32
CA ARG A 549 -14.17 -2.13 23.50
C ARG A 549 -14.70 -2.22 22.06
N HIS A 550 -14.61 -3.40 21.45
CA HIS A 550 -15.04 -3.59 20.07
C HIS A 550 -16.56 -3.57 19.90
N TYR A 551 -17.36 -4.13 20.82
CA TYR A 551 -18.81 -3.96 20.77
C TYR A 551 -19.22 -2.48 20.93
N THR A 552 -18.55 -1.74 21.78
CA THR A 552 -18.79 -0.29 21.95
C THR A 552 -18.44 0.47 20.68
N ALA A 553 -17.32 0.15 20.03
CA ALA A 553 -16.93 0.73 18.75
C ALA A 553 -17.93 0.38 17.63
N SER A 554 -18.45 -0.87 17.60
CA SER A 554 -19.50 -1.27 16.67
C SER A 554 -20.77 -0.42 16.84
N ILE A 555 -21.22 -0.22 18.10
CA ILE A 555 -22.39 0.59 18.41
C ILE A 555 -22.17 2.07 18.06
N ALA A 556 -20.97 2.59 18.28
CA ALA A 556 -20.62 3.97 17.94
C ALA A 556 -20.61 4.19 16.42
N SER A 557 -20.11 3.22 15.66
CA SER A 557 -20.04 3.27 14.20
C SER A 557 -21.40 3.07 13.53
N ASN A 558 -22.27 2.21 14.10
CA ASN A 558 -23.64 2.04 13.64
C ASN A 558 -24.59 1.86 14.84
N PRO A 559 -25.19 2.96 15.34
CA PRO A 559 -26.14 2.91 16.45
C PRO A 559 -27.41 2.09 16.19
N ALA A 560 -27.75 1.85 14.92
CA ALA A 560 -28.92 1.07 14.52
C ALA A 560 -28.66 -0.46 14.45
N TYR A 561 -27.41 -0.91 14.66
CA TYR A 561 -27.06 -2.33 14.66
C TYR A 561 -27.34 -2.98 16.03
N PRO A 562 -28.41 -3.79 16.19
CA PRO A 562 -28.88 -4.19 17.53
C PRO A 562 -28.07 -5.36 18.12
N TYR A 563 -27.39 -6.17 17.30
CA TYR A 563 -26.69 -7.38 17.77
C TYR A 563 -25.53 -7.04 18.71
N ALA A 564 -24.76 -5.99 18.42
CA ALA A 564 -23.66 -5.58 19.29
C ALA A 564 -24.15 -5.12 20.67
N ARG A 565 -25.35 -4.49 20.74
CA ARG A 565 -25.97 -4.09 22.01
C ARG A 565 -26.38 -5.31 22.85
N LEU A 566 -26.94 -6.33 22.24
CA LEU A 566 -27.30 -7.59 22.91
C LEU A 566 -26.05 -8.23 23.54
N GLU A 567 -25.02 -8.47 22.74
CA GLU A 567 -23.80 -9.13 23.21
C GLU A 567 -23.07 -8.33 24.31
N LEU A 568 -22.96 -7.02 24.14
CA LEU A 568 -22.41 -6.12 25.16
C LEU A 568 -23.20 -6.23 26.48
N ALA A 569 -24.52 -6.25 26.40
CA ALA A 569 -25.38 -6.36 27.59
C ALA A 569 -25.23 -7.71 28.30
N LEU A 570 -25.04 -8.80 27.58
CA LEU A 570 -24.79 -10.11 28.19
C LEU A 570 -23.48 -10.12 28.98
N ILE A 571 -22.43 -9.48 28.47
CA ILE A 571 -21.16 -9.30 29.23
C ILE A 571 -21.42 -8.44 30.48
N LYS A 572 -22.19 -7.35 30.36
CA LYS A 572 -22.54 -6.45 31.47
C LYS A 572 -23.35 -7.18 32.57
N ILE A 573 -24.31 -8.04 32.20
CA ILE A 573 -25.04 -8.89 33.15
C ILE A 573 -24.08 -9.81 33.93
N ASN A 574 -23.15 -10.45 33.22
CA ASN A 574 -22.18 -11.34 33.87
C ASN A 574 -21.24 -10.59 34.84
N ARG A 575 -21.04 -9.28 34.65
CA ARG A 575 -20.24 -8.41 35.53
C ARG A 575 -21.07 -7.79 36.67
N GLY A 576 -22.39 -8.02 36.71
CA GLY A 576 -23.28 -7.39 37.70
C GLY A 576 -23.64 -5.94 37.36
N GLU A 577 -23.31 -5.45 36.18
CA GLU A 577 -23.57 -4.08 35.70
C GLU A 577 -24.99 -3.99 35.10
N PHE A 578 -26.02 -4.30 35.93
CA PHE A 578 -27.38 -4.56 35.44
C PHE A 578 -28.06 -3.34 34.85
N ASP A 579 -27.81 -2.12 35.36
CA ASP A 579 -28.44 -0.89 34.84
C ASP A 579 -27.95 -0.55 33.44
N GLU A 580 -26.64 -0.70 33.19
CA GLU A 580 -26.08 -0.50 31.87
C GLU A 580 -26.59 -1.57 30.89
N ALA A 581 -26.67 -2.83 31.33
CA ALA A 581 -27.21 -3.93 30.52
C ALA A 581 -28.69 -3.67 30.14
N ILE A 582 -29.53 -3.21 31.08
CA ILE A 582 -30.93 -2.86 30.82
C ILE A 582 -31.00 -1.74 29.77
N GLY A 583 -30.16 -0.70 29.89
CA GLY A 583 -30.10 0.38 28.90
C GLY A 583 -29.78 -0.11 27.47
N GLN A 584 -28.78 -0.97 27.33
CA GLN A 584 -28.41 -1.54 26.01
C GLN A 584 -29.49 -2.47 25.46
N LEU A 585 -30.10 -3.33 26.30
CA LEU A 585 -31.15 -4.26 25.89
C LEU A 585 -32.46 -3.54 25.55
N THR A 586 -32.82 -2.49 26.27
CA THR A 586 -34.00 -1.67 25.93
C THR A 586 -33.84 -1.07 24.53
N LYS A 587 -32.66 -0.54 24.24
CA LYS A 587 -32.37 -0.02 22.91
C LYS A 587 -32.35 -1.13 21.84
N ALA A 588 -31.82 -2.29 22.17
CA ALA A 588 -31.86 -3.46 21.25
C ALA A 588 -33.32 -3.92 21.02
N ALA A 589 -34.19 -3.87 22.02
CA ALA A 589 -35.60 -4.20 21.90
C ALA A 589 -36.35 -3.24 20.97
N GLU A 590 -36.11 -1.93 21.08
CA GLU A 590 -36.67 -0.93 20.18
C GLU A 590 -36.26 -1.21 18.72
N LEU A 591 -34.95 -1.47 18.48
CA LEU A 591 -34.41 -1.79 17.17
C LEU A 591 -34.84 -3.16 16.64
N SER A 592 -35.23 -4.07 17.50
CA SER A 592 -35.65 -5.44 17.13
C SER A 592 -36.91 -5.50 16.28
N GLN A 593 -37.69 -4.40 16.21
CA GLN A 593 -38.86 -4.34 15.33
C GLN A 593 -38.51 -4.45 13.85
N SER A 594 -37.35 -3.96 13.45
CA SER A 594 -36.81 -4.05 12.08
C SER A 594 -36.06 -5.35 11.80
N VAL A 595 -35.87 -6.23 12.81
CA VAL A 595 -35.13 -7.49 12.67
C VAL A 595 -36.14 -8.64 12.52
N ASP A 596 -36.09 -9.32 11.38
CA ASP A 596 -36.91 -10.52 11.13
C ASP A 596 -36.24 -11.77 11.72
N SER A 597 -36.10 -11.79 13.04
CA SER A 597 -35.56 -12.93 13.80
C SER A 597 -36.28 -13.08 15.14
N PRO A 598 -37.23 -14.03 15.24
CA PRO A 598 -37.88 -14.35 16.51
C PRO A 598 -36.90 -14.73 17.61
N LEU A 599 -35.82 -15.45 17.28
CA LEU A 599 -34.79 -15.85 18.23
C LEU A 599 -34.01 -14.64 18.78
N PHE A 600 -33.68 -13.67 17.92
CA PHE A 600 -33.05 -12.44 18.40
C PHE A 600 -33.93 -11.69 19.41
N LYS A 601 -35.23 -11.53 19.10
CA LYS A 601 -36.21 -10.92 19.99
C LYS A 601 -36.32 -11.66 21.34
N ALA A 602 -36.37 -13.00 21.27
CA ALA A 602 -36.39 -13.83 22.48
C ALA A 602 -35.15 -13.64 23.35
N ASN A 603 -33.96 -13.59 22.74
CA ASN A 603 -32.68 -13.37 23.43
C ASN A 603 -32.65 -11.99 24.12
N VAL A 604 -33.09 -10.94 23.44
CA VAL A 604 -33.14 -9.58 24.00
C VAL A 604 -34.09 -9.52 25.22
N PHE A 605 -35.29 -10.06 25.09
CA PHE A 605 -36.26 -10.09 26.20
C PHE A 605 -35.79 -11.00 27.34
N TYR A 606 -35.19 -12.13 27.07
CA TYR A 606 -34.59 -12.98 28.08
C TYR A 606 -33.43 -12.27 28.83
N GLY A 607 -32.59 -11.51 28.12
CA GLY A 607 -31.55 -10.69 28.73
C GLY A 607 -32.16 -9.63 29.70
N LEU A 608 -33.20 -8.93 29.27
CA LEU A 608 -33.93 -7.98 30.14
C LEU A 608 -34.52 -8.68 31.39
N ALA A 609 -35.14 -9.83 31.17
CA ALA A 609 -35.67 -10.65 32.26
C ALA A 609 -34.59 -11.04 33.27
N THR A 610 -33.43 -11.46 32.80
CA THR A 610 -32.28 -11.86 33.61
C THR A 610 -31.75 -10.66 34.41
N ALA A 611 -31.58 -9.51 33.77
CA ALA A 611 -31.07 -8.30 34.41
C ALA A 611 -32.05 -7.82 35.53
N TYR A 612 -33.34 -7.78 35.25
CA TYR A 612 -34.36 -7.39 36.26
C TYR A 612 -34.47 -8.42 37.40
N ALA A 613 -34.39 -9.71 37.10
CA ALA A 613 -34.39 -10.77 38.12
C ALA A 613 -33.20 -10.63 39.08
N ASN A 614 -32.01 -10.37 38.58
CA ASN A 614 -30.81 -10.13 39.38
C ASN A 614 -30.90 -8.84 40.20
N LYS A 615 -31.67 -7.85 39.78
CA LYS A 615 -31.99 -6.64 40.57
C LYS A 615 -33.11 -6.87 41.59
N GLY A 616 -33.74 -8.04 41.62
CA GLY A 616 -34.87 -8.35 42.50
C GLY A 616 -36.23 -7.82 42.02
N ASP A 617 -36.30 -7.23 40.82
CA ASP A 617 -37.55 -6.81 40.19
C ASP A 617 -38.21 -7.98 39.44
N PHE A 618 -38.77 -8.90 40.23
CA PHE A 618 -39.37 -10.12 39.70
C PHE A 618 -40.66 -9.88 38.90
N GLU A 619 -41.31 -8.73 39.06
CA GLU A 619 -42.49 -8.38 38.30
C GLU A 619 -42.09 -8.06 36.85
N LYS A 620 -41.16 -7.13 36.65
CA LYS A 620 -40.65 -6.82 35.32
C LYS A 620 -39.98 -8.02 34.68
N ALA A 621 -39.21 -8.81 35.45
CA ALA A 621 -38.61 -10.03 34.96
C ALA A 621 -39.65 -10.99 34.36
N GLY A 622 -40.81 -11.18 35.06
CA GLY A 622 -41.90 -12.00 34.58
C GLY A 622 -42.50 -11.49 33.26
N ASN A 623 -42.73 -10.19 33.17
CA ASN A 623 -43.25 -9.57 31.94
C ASN A 623 -42.33 -9.77 30.75
N TYR A 624 -41.02 -9.64 30.94
CA TYR A 624 -40.05 -9.88 29.85
C TYR A 624 -39.86 -11.35 29.51
N ILE A 625 -40.02 -12.28 30.46
CA ILE A 625 -40.10 -13.73 30.19
C ILE A 625 -41.25 -14.01 29.25
N ASP A 626 -42.44 -13.43 29.53
CA ASP A 626 -43.62 -13.63 28.69
C ASP A 626 -43.39 -13.11 27.25
N LEU A 627 -42.76 -11.97 27.11
CA LEU A 627 -42.38 -11.46 25.77
C LEU A 627 -41.38 -12.37 25.05
N SER A 628 -40.40 -12.90 25.78
CA SER A 628 -39.45 -13.86 25.23
C SER A 628 -40.12 -15.13 24.71
N LEU A 629 -41.03 -15.69 25.52
CA LEU A 629 -41.79 -16.89 25.16
C LEU A 629 -42.86 -16.64 24.08
N LYS A 630 -43.36 -15.40 23.98
CA LYS A 630 -44.23 -14.98 22.87
C LYS A 630 -43.45 -14.97 21.54
N ALA A 631 -42.19 -14.56 21.57
CA ALA A 631 -41.31 -14.60 20.37
C ALA A 631 -40.92 -16.03 20.02
N VAL A 632 -40.54 -16.86 21.01
CA VAL A 632 -40.15 -18.27 20.86
C VAL A 632 -40.76 -19.10 21.98
N PRO A 633 -41.91 -19.76 21.79
CA PRO A 633 -42.64 -20.47 22.84
C PRO A 633 -41.86 -21.55 23.61
N GLN A 634 -40.89 -22.17 22.97
CA GLN A 634 -40.05 -23.24 23.54
C GLN A 634 -38.66 -22.73 23.94
N TYR A 635 -38.49 -21.41 24.21
CA TYR A 635 -37.21 -20.86 24.60
C TYR A 635 -36.79 -21.33 25.99
N LYS A 636 -35.91 -22.34 26.00
CA LYS A 636 -35.57 -23.15 27.19
C LYS A 636 -35.09 -22.30 28.37
N ASP A 637 -34.25 -21.30 28.14
CA ASP A 637 -33.63 -20.49 29.19
C ASP A 637 -34.67 -19.58 29.88
N ALA A 638 -35.63 -19.03 29.11
CA ALA A 638 -36.74 -18.26 29.67
C ALA A 638 -37.69 -19.14 30.52
N LEU A 639 -37.97 -20.40 30.11
CA LEU A 639 -38.75 -21.34 30.89
C LEU A 639 -38.05 -21.69 32.21
N ILE A 640 -36.74 -21.92 32.19
CA ILE A 640 -35.94 -22.19 33.39
C ILE A 640 -35.98 -20.99 34.34
N LEU A 641 -35.77 -19.77 33.84
CA LEU A 641 -35.80 -18.56 34.62
C LEU A 641 -37.18 -18.31 35.27
N ARG A 642 -38.26 -18.58 34.52
CA ARG A 642 -39.65 -18.54 35.04
C ARG A 642 -39.83 -19.45 36.25
N GLY A 643 -39.33 -20.71 36.14
CA GLY A 643 -39.41 -21.68 37.23
C GLY A 643 -38.60 -21.22 38.47
N LYS A 644 -37.42 -20.66 38.29
CA LYS A 644 -36.62 -20.10 39.40
C LYS A 644 -37.31 -18.95 40.12
N ILE A 645 -37.88 -17.99 39.41
CA ILE A 645 -38.59 -16.84 39.98
C ILE A 645 -39.87 -17.33 40.74
N ALA A 646 -40.62 -18.29 40.20
CA ALA A 646 -41.80 -18.86 40.85
C ALA A 646 -41.42 -19.56 42.17
N GLY A 647 -40.26 -20.18 42.28
CA GLY A 647 -39.74 -20.80 43.51
C GLY A 647 -39.29 -19.79 44.57
N ILE A 648 -38.83 -18.58 44.17
CA ILE A 648 -38.42 -17.51 45.12
C ILE A 648 -39.66 -16.77 45.71
N ARG A 649 -40.75 -16.73 44.98
CA ARG A 649 -42.02 -16.11 45.42
C ARG A 649 -42.86 -16.99 46.33
N ARG A 650 -42.52 -18.24 46.50
CA ARG A 650 -43.12 -19.18 47.48
C ARG A 650 -42.29 -19.20 48.76
#